data_76d47dfb9de75b1c42fa73486ddd0fcb
#
_entry.id   76d47dfb9de75b1c42fa73486ddd0fcb
#
_cell.length_a   1.000
_cell.length_b   1.000
_cell.length_c   1.000
_cell.angle_alpha   90.00
_cell.angle_beta   90.00
_cell.angle_gamma   90.00
#
_symmetry.space_group_name_H-M   'P 1'
#
loop_
_entity.id
_entity.type
_entity.pdbx_description
1 polymer ?
#
loop_
_entity_poly.entity_id
_entity_poly.type
_entity_poly.pdbx_seq_one_letter_code
_entity_poly.pdbx_strand_id
1 'polypeptide(L)'
;MVLNFRHIIFFMLLAAALPGRSQSGLSLGPWNLYAWSGEVELRGQYRQLESQFNEVMEDQRSTYLLGGIKLNTSSYLWDPNILQIDLSGAYSPEMRDENYIVIPDRSEVRTLKKVDLRTTFCNNRPVTVQGFFNFDQNYFNRELLTNVRSNNMQWGGILSLNNKFLPVSVTFRDLKWEQRETETGRNFSMDQQNLQVRASKSFGSRDRNELVYFRNDYAYAYSDLHRTQHLTNRVALNNNITFDAGRKYNLNSRISWYDQEGTSSFRRFEVLEGLTFQLPYQLRFTTHMSIFNLKDPVQVMDRKRIRANLQHQLFKSLTSRVFFEYGKLTQEASFVSNERDLRSGVDLRYTKKIPTGTLNLNYRYYRHQHRTEGETGFLQVLNEEQVLSDGTVVLLNKPYVDLQTVVVKDMSGAILYQPNFDYLLIQRASYVEIQRIPGGQIPDNTGVTIDYTYRQPGTFSYGENNNQFSISVLLFKRFLELYYHYSVQDYPKVVDGDLLTLNYYHQHVYGFRVDVGFARGGIESDLYQSSIIPYRMWRYYLDLNWNLWSRLQLTMNGNVRDYRMIADEVDQLYANVSGKILYLIRPGMHVSLSSGYLHQRGRNIDMNLLTSRVEFGSAFRMLQVKVGLELYRRSYRESEFAINGGYVQITRKF
;
A
#
# COMPACT_ATOMS: atom_id res chain seq x y z
N MET A 1 -4.20 -33.22 24.67
CA MET A 1 -4.74 -34.27 23.82
C MET A 1 -3.75 -34.50 22.67
N VAL A 2 -2.86 -35.45 22.86
CA VAL A 2 -1.79 -35.78 21.90
C VAL A 2 -2.45 -36.44 20.71
N LEU A 3 -2.59 -35.72 19.60
CA LEU A 3 -2.97 -36.32 18.33
C LEU A 3 -1.80 -37.20 17.91
N ASN A 4 -1.93 -38.51 18.14
CA ASN A 4 -0.93 -39.48 17.77
C ASN A 4 -0.62 -39.33 16.27
N PHE A 5 0.69 -39.32 15.92
CA PHE A 5 1.23 -39.39 14.56
C PHE A 5 0.53 -40.48 13.69
N ARG A 6 -0.02 -41.50 14.32
CA ARG A 6 -0.92 -42.50 13.68
C ARG A 6 -2.16 -41.92 13.02
N HIS A 7 -2.74 -40.85 13.55
CA HIS A 7 -3.93 -40.22 12.93
C HIS A 7 -3.56 -39.42 11.67
N ILE A 8 -2.40 -38.77 11.65
CA ILE A 8 -1.91 -38.07 10.46
C ILE A 8 -1.62 -39.08 9.34
N ILE A 9 -0.96 -40.20 9.67
CA ILE A 9 -0.72 -41.28 8.71
C ILE A 9 -2.04 -41.93 8.26
N PHE A 10 -2.99 -42.15 9.15
CA PHE A 10 -4.31 -42.70 8.81
C PHE A 10 -5.08 -41.78 7.85
N PHE A 11 -5.11 -40.46 8.09
CA PHE A 11 -5.73 -39.50 7.18
C PHE A 11 -5.00 -39.42 5.83
N MET A 12 -3.67 -39.57 5.80
CA MET A 12 -2.92 -39.66 4.54
C MET A 12 -3.24 -40.91 3.75
N LEU A 13 -3.34 -42.06 4.42
CA LEU A 13 -3.71 -43.32 3.79
C LEU A 13 -5.15 -43.28 3.29
N LEU A 14 -6.08 -42.68 4.04
CA LEU A 14 -7.47 -42.50 3.63
C LEU A 14 -7.54 -41.55 2.42
N ALA A 15 -6.84 -40.45 2.41
CA ALA A 15 -6.75 -39.54 1.26
C ALA A 15 -6.03 -40.18 0.06
N ALA A 16 -5.09 -41.13 0.32
CA ALA A 16 -4.43 -41.89 -0.73
C ALA A 16 -5.38 -42.89 -1.42
N ALA A 17 -6.40 -43.36 -0.72
CA ALA A 17 -7.37 -44.31 -1.21
C ALA A 17 -8.54 -43.67 -1.97
N LEU A 18 -8.74 -42.34 -1.89
CA LEU A 18 -9.79 -41.65 -2.63
C LEU A 18 -9.51 -41.66 -4.14
N PRO A 19 -10.39 -42.18 -4.96
CA PRO A 19 -10.19 -42.23 -6.41
C PRO A 19 -10.23 -40.82 -6.98
N GLY A 20 -9.26 -40.49 -7.82
CA GLY A 20 -9.12 -39.18 -8.48
C GLY A 20 -10.12 -38.90 -9.58
N ARG A 21 -11.42 -39.20 -9.37
CA ARG A 21 -12.52 -38.86 -10.26
C ARG A 21 -13.36 -37.75 -9.65
N SER A 22 -13.02 -36.53 -9.97
CA SER A 22 -13.64 -35.31 -9.46
C SER A 22 -14.92 -34.85 -10.18
N GLN A 23 -15.66 -35.73 -10.89
CA GLN A 23 -16.76 -35.27 -11.74
C GLN A 23 -18.09 -35.97 -11.54
N SER A 24 -18.28 -36.85 -10.57
CA SER A 24 -19.62 -37.34 -10.23
C SER A 24 -20.16 -36.50 -9.08
N GLY A 25 -21.13 -35.63 -9.36
CA GLY A 25 -21.89 -34.94 -8.33
C GLY A 25 -22.51 -35.94 -7.35
N LEU A 26 -22.42 -35.63 -6.04
CA LEU A 26 -23.08 -36.39 -4.99
C LEU A 26 -24.43 -35.73 -4.70
N SER A 27 -25.52 -36.47 -4.82
CA SER A 27 -26.85 -35.97 -4.49
C SER A 27 -27.37 -36.71 -3.25
N LEU A 28 -27.74 -35.95 -2.22
CA LEU A 28 -28.31 -36.42 -0.97
C LEU A 28 -29.65 -35.70 -0.73
N GLY A 29 -30.73 -36.27 -1.24
CA GLY A 29 -32.03 -35.61 -1.21
C GLY A 29 -31.98 -34.26 -1.96
N PRO A 30 -32.42 -33.17 -1.32
CA PRO A 30 -32.40 -31.84 -1.97
C PRO A 30 -31.02 -31.20 -2.08
N TRP A 31 -29.99 -31.77 -1.43
CA TRP A 31 -28.62 -31.23 -1.45
C TRP A 31 -27.81 -31.91 -2.56
N ASN A 32 -27.19 -31.09 -3.40
CA ASN A 32 -26.38 -31.53 -4.53
C ASN A 32 -25.00 -30.93 -4.44
N LEU A 33 -23.99 -31.78 -4.26
CA LEU A 33 -22.56 -31.43 -4.33
C LEU A 33 -22.11 -31.63 -5.78
N TYR A 34 -21.86 -30.54 -6.52
CA TYR A 34 -21.53 -30.64 -7.94
C TYR A 34 -20.03 -30.46 -8.23
N ALA A 35 -19.27 -29.89 -7.31
CA ALA A 35 -17.83 -29.82 -7.42
C ALA A 35 -17.16 -29.96 -6.05
N TRP A 36 -16.10 -30.74 -6.02
CA TRP A 36 -15.24 -30.84 -4.86
C TRP A 36 -13.80 -31.06 -5.29
N SER A 37 -12.85 -30.55 -4.52
CA SER A 37 -11.42 -30.74 -4.72
C SER A 37 -10.72 -30.63 -3.37
N GLY A 38 -9.58 -31.25 -3.25
CA GLY A 38 -8.83 -31.18 -2.02
C GLY A 38 -7.33 -31.38 -2.23
N GLU A 39 -6.60 -31.12 -1.17
CA GLU A 39 -5.19 -31.38 -1.11
C GLU A 39 -4.79 -31.84 0.30
N VAL A 40 -3.84 -32.75 0.34
CA VAL A 40 -3.17 -33.18 1.56
C VAL A 40 -1.71 -32.78 1.47
N GLU A 41 -1.21 -32.19 2.52
CA GLU A 41 0.16 -31.68 2.62
C GLU A 41 0.87 -32.31 3.82
N LEU A 42 2.14 -32.67 3.61
CA LEU A 42 3.08 -32.95 4.66
C LEU A 42 4.33 -32.09 4.46
N ARG A 43 4.74 -31.38 5.50
CA ARG A 43 5.94 -30.55 5.49
C ARG A 43 6.78 -30.82 6.72
N GLY A 44 8.01 -31.21 6.50
CA GLY A 44 9.07 -31.23 7.52
C GLY A 44 9.99 -30.05 7.32
N GLN A 45 10.35 -29.34 8.37
CA GLN A 45 11.27 -28.22 8.32
C GLN A 45 12.21 -28.24 9.52
N TYR A 46 13.49 -28.04 9.26
CA TYR A 46 14.49 -27.74 10.24
C TYR A 46 14.92 -26.28 10.13
N ARG A 47 15.12 -25.63 11.26
CA ARG A 47 15.54 -24.22 11.32
C ARG A 47 16.48 -24.04 12.52
N GLN A 48 17.62 -23.43 12.26
CA GLN A 48 18.51 -22.91 13.26
C GLN A 48 18.49 -21.40 13.23
N LEU A 49 18.33 -20.77 14.37
CA LEU A 49 18.28 -19.34 14.56
C LEU A 49 19.36 -18.94 15.54
N GLU A 50 20.30 -18.14 15.07
CA GLU A 50 21.30 -17.51 15.89
C GLU A 50 20.95 -16.04 16.04
N SER A 51 20.83 -15.56 17.25
CA SER A 51 20.58 -14.14 17.52
C SER A 51 21.58 -13.62 18.55
N GLN A 52 22.12 -12.46 18.27
CA GLN A 52 22.97 -11.72 19.19
C GLN A 52 22.34 -10.36 19.44
N PHE A 53 22.14 -10.04 20.70
CA PHE A 53 21.71 -8.71 21.12
C PHE A 53 22.64 -8.22 22.23
N ASN A 54 23.43 -7.19 21.94
CA ASN A 54 24.57 -6.79 22.78
C ASN A 54 25.53 -7.98 22.99
N GLU A 55 25.76 -8.37 24.23
CA GLU A 55 26.66 -9.48 24.61
C GLU A 55 25.93 -10.82 24.75
N VAL A 56 24.62 -10.86 24.62
CA VAL A 56 23.81 -12.08 24.80
C VAL A 56 23.65 -12.78 23.45
N MET A 57 24.16 -14.01 23.36
CA MET A 57 23.96 -14.89 22.22
C MET A 57 22.92 -15.97 22.56
N GLU A 58 21.96 -16.14 21.64
CA GLU A 58 20.97 -17.23 21.67
C GLU A 58 21.11 -18.08 20.41
N ASP A 59 21.23 -19.39 20.54
CA ASP A 59 21.12 -20.37 19.44
C ASP A 59 19.88 -21.22 19.67
N GLN A 60 18.90 -21.05 18.80
CA GLN A 60 17.64 -21.79 18.82
C GLN A 60 17.60 -22.77 17.67
N ARG A 61 17.41 -24.05 17.96
CA ARG A 61 17.20 -25.10 16.97
C ARG A 61 15.73 -25.53 17.00
N SER A 62 15.11 -25.54 15.87
CA SER A 62 13.68 -25.84 15.76
C SER A 62 13.42 -26.88 14.69
N THR A 63 12.66 -27.88 15.04
CA THR A 63 12.14 -28.85 14.08
C THR A 63 10.64 -28.75 14.01
N TYR A 64 10.11 -28.63 12.80
CA TYR A 64 8.70 -28.50 12.54
C TYR A 64 8.22 -29.66 11.69
N LEU A 65 7.10 -30.25 12.08
CA LEU A 65 6.36 -31.20 11.26
C LEU A 65 4.92 -30.69 11.11
N LEU A 66 4.56 -30.32 9.90
CA LEU A 66 3.22 -29.85 9.56
C LEU A 66 2.52 -30.89 8.69
N GLY A 67 1.32 -31.31 9.11
CA GLY A 67 0.40 -32.06 8.29
C GLY A 67 -0.78 -31.15 7.93
N GLY A 68 -1.26 -31.19 6.71
CA GLY A 68 -2.36 -30.33 6.29
C GLY A 68 -3.38 -31.05 5.40
N ILE A 69 -4.64 -30.74 5.60
CA ILE A 69 -5.73 -31.09 4.68
C ILE A 69 -6.50 -29.86 4.30
N LYS A 70 -6.78 -29.70 3.02
CA LYS A 70 -7.64 -28.66 2.49
C LYS A 70 -8.71 -29.28 1.64
N LEU A 71 -9.96 -28.80 1.79
CA LEU A 71 -11.11 -29.22 1.04
C LEU A 71 -11.85 -28.01 0.51
N ASN A 72 -12.21 -28.02 -0.76
CA ASN A 72 -13.09 -27.03 -1.37
C ASN A 72 -14.30 -27.75 -1.94
N THR A 73 -15.48 -27.22 -1.67
CA THR A 73 -16.73 -27.79 -2.14
C THR A 73 -17.64 -26.69 -2.67
N SER A 74 -18.36 -27.00 -3.75
CA SER A 74 -19.45 -26.17 -4.26
C SER A 74 -20.69 -27.04 -4.37
N SER A 75 -21.76 -26.59 -3.75
CA SER A 75 -23.00 -27.30 -3.64
C SER A 75 -24.20 -26.37 -3.74
N TYR A 76 -25.37 -26.95 -3.98
CA TYR A 76 -26.63 -26.21 -3.90
C TYR A 76 -27.71 -27.06 -3.23
N LEU A 77 -28.70 -26.35 -2.66
CA LEU A 77 -29.86 -26.95 -2.06
C LEU A 77 -31.09 -26.67 -2.94
N TRP A 78 -31.85 -27.72 -3.35
CA TRP A 78 -32.93 -27.73 -4.29
C TRP A 78 -32.54 -27.30 -5.71
N ASP A 79 -32.19 -26.05 -5.91
CA ASP A 79 -31.85 -25.43 -7.19
C ASP A 79 -30.70 -24.42 -7.00
N PRO A 80 -29.72 -24.32 -7.93
CA PRO A 80 -28.63 -23.37 -7.82
C PRO A 80 -29.06 -21.89 -7.74
N ASN A 81 -30.29 -21.61 -8.23
CA ASN A 81 -30.85 -20.26 -8.09
C ASN A 81 -31.55 -20.01 -6.73
N ILE A 82 -31.82 -21.06 -5.94
CA ILE A 82 -32.43 -20.94 -4.61
C ILE A 82 -31.34 -20.74 -3.57
N LEU A 83 -30.43 -21.72 -3.43
CA LEU A 83 -29.34 -21.62 -2.44
C LEU A 83 -28.11 -22.33 -2.98
N GLN A 84 -27.05 -21.54 -3.18
CA GLN A 84 -25.70 -22.01 -3.49
C GLN A 84 -24.84 -21.89 -2.25
N ILE A 85 -23.99 -22.89 -2.00
CA ILE A 85 -23.07 -22.97 -0.85
C ILE A 85 -21.68 -23.33 -1.37
N ASP A 86 -20.73 -22.43 -1.17
CA ASP A 86 -19.32 -22.65 -1.44
C ASP A 86 -18.59 -22.71 -0.09
N LEU A 87 -17.93 -23.81 0.17
CA LEU A 87 -17.17 -24.04 1.41
C LEU A 87 -15.74 -24.44 1.08
N SER A 88 -14.79 -23.72 1.65
CA SER A 88 -13.37 -24.08 1.66
C SER A 88 -12.88 -24.18 3.09
N GLY A 89 -12.25 -25.29 3.42
CA GLY A 89 -11.68 -25.52 4.75
C GLY A 89 -10.25 -26.03 4.65
N ALA A 90 -9.38 -25.60 5.56
CA ALA A 90 -8.07 -26.15 5.74
C ALA A 90 -7.78 -26.35 7.22
N TYR A 91 -7.14 -27.45 7.53
CA TYR A 91 -6.70 -27.83 8.87
C TYR A 91 -5.26 -28.30 8.78
N SER A 92 -4.34 -27.60 9.44
CA SER A 92 -2.91 -27.86 9.33
C SER A 92 -2.30 -27.88 10.74
N PRO A 93 -2.29 -29.04 11.43
CA PRO A 93 -1.57 -29.22 12.68
C PRO A 93 -0.06 -29.16 12.44
N GLU A 94 0.64 -28.42 13.27
CA GLU A 94 2.07 -28.26 13.29
C GLU A 94 2.60 -28.71 14.66
N MET A 95 3.51 -29.66 14.65
CA MET A 95 4.33 -30.00 15.82
C MET A 95 5.64 -29.22 15.73
N ARG A 96 6.01 -28.58 16.80
CA ARG A 96 7.20 -27.73 16.87
C ARG A 96 8.00 -28.09 18.12
N ASP A 97 9.20 -28.53 17.91
CA ASP A 97 10.18 -28.74 18.97
C ASP A 97 11.29 -27.69 18.84
N GLU A 98 11.52 -26.94 19.91
CA GLU A 98 12.45 -25.82 19.94
C GLU A 98 13.42 -26.03 21.13
N ASN A 99 14.69 -26.07 20.84
CA ASN A 99 15.76 -26.12 21.80
C ASN A 99 16.48 -24.78 21.84
N TYR A 100 16.74 -24.30 23.05
CA TYR A 100 17.33 -23.00 23.30
C TYR A 100 18.61 -23.15 24.16
N ILE A 101 19.48 -22.15 24.15
CA ILE A 101 20.65 -22.11 25.04
C ILE A 101 20.31 -21.41 26.35
N VAL A 102 19.62 -20.27 26.29
CA VAL A 102 19.40 -19.38 27.44
C VAL A 102 18.05 -19.60 28.12
N ILE A 103 17.02 -19.95 27.36
CA ILE A 103 15.67 -20.20 27.88
C ILE A 103 15.31 -21.68 27.82
N PRO A 104 14.33 -22.15 28.62
CA PRO A 104 13.91 -23.56 28.60
C PRO A 104 13.37 -23.98 27.24
N ASP A 105 13.69 -25.22 26.86
CA ASP A 105 13.17 -25.85 25.65
C ASP A 105 11.64 -25.88 25.62
N ARG A 106 11.08 -25.77 24.45
CA ARG A 106 9.63 -25.76 24.22
C ARG A 106 9.24 -26.82 23.21
N SER A 107 8.20 -27.57 23.53
CA SER A 107 7.51 -28.44 22.58
C SER A 107 6.04 -28.00 22.53
N GLU A 108 5.59 -27.56 21.37
CA GLU A 108 4.23 -27.06 21.17
C GLU A 108 3.58 -27.75 19.98
N VAL A 109 2.29 -28.04 20.11
CA VAL A 109 1.44 -28.37 18.97
C VAL A 109 0.61 -27.15 18.61
N ARG A 110 0.83 -26.62 17.42
CA ARG A 110 0.06 -25.50 16.87
C ARG A 110 -0.82 -26.00 15.74
N THR A 111 -1.98 -25.41 15.60
CA THR A 111 -2.89 -25.79 14.52
C THR A 111 -3.28 -24.52 13.76
N LEU A 112 -2.98 -24.50 12.45
CA LEU A 112 -3.47 -23.48 11.55
C LEU A 112 -4.81 -23.93 10.99
N LYS A 113 -5.81 -23.05 11.08
CA LYS A 113 -7.18 -23.32 10.63
C LYS A 113 -7.58 -22.25 9.63
N LYS A 114 -8.23 -22.69 8.57
CA LYS A 114 -8.85 -21.79 7.62
C LYS A 114 -10.23 -22.31 7.26
N VAL A 115 -11.23 -21.44 7.29
CA VAL A 115 -12.58 -21.72 6.84
C VAL A 115 -13.06 -20.53 6.04
N ASP A 116 -13.53 -20.78 4.84
CA ASP A 116 -14.22 -19.80 3.99
C ASP A 116 -15.56 -20.40 3.59
N LEU A 117 -16.64 -19.78 4.02
CA LEU A 117 -18.00 -20.15 3.69
C LEU A 117 -18.66 -18.98 2.99
N ARG A 118 -19.22 -19.24 1.83
CA ARG A 118 -20.07 -18.31 1.10
C ARG A 118 -21.38 -18.96 0.75
N THR A 119 -22.47 -18.28 1.07
CA THR A 119 -23.82 -18.71 0.71
C THR A 119 -24.47 -17.65 -0.15
N THR A 120 -25.16 -18.07 -1.21
CA THR A 120 -25.94 -17.16 -2.05
C THR A 120 -27.35 -17.70 -2.15
N PHE A 121 -28.30 -16.92 -1.62
CA PHE A 121 -29.72 -17.24 -1.64
C PHE A 121 -30.42 -16.38 -2.69
N CYS A 122 -31.34 -16.97 -3.44
CA CYS A 122 -32.10 -16.35 -4.53
C CYS A 122 -31.19 -15.74 -5.61
N ASN A 123 -30.18 -16.51 -6.07
CA ASN A 123 -29.25 -16.05 -7.12
C ASN A 123 -30.05 -15.73 -8.41
N ASN A 124 -29.63 -14.67 -9.12
CA ASN A 124 -30.30 -14.18 -10.33
C ASN A 124 -31.78 -13.77 -10.14
N ARG A 125 -32.21 -13.47 -8.91
CA ARG A 125 -33.54 -12.97 -8.59
C ARG A 125 -33.49 -11.47 -8.25
N PRO A 126 -34.65 -10.78 -8.29
CA PRO A 126 -34.68 -9.36 -7.89
C PRO A 126 -34.17 -9.10 -6.46
N VAL A 127 -34.34 -10.05 -5.58
CA VAL A 127 -33.79 -10.05 -4.21
C VAL A 127 -32.74 -11.15 -4.13
N THR A 128 -31.52 -10.78 -3.80
CA THR A 128 -30.41 -11.70 -3.58
C THR A 128 -29.83 -11.47 -2.18
N VAL A 129 -29.64 -12.55 -1.43
CA VAL A 129 -28.99 -12.52 -0.12
C VAL A 129 -27.72 -13.34 -0.19
N GLN A 130 -26.61 -12.74 0.19
CA GLN A 130 -25.32 -13.43 0.30
C GLN A 130 -24.85 -13.37 1.76
N GLY A 131 -24.43 -14.52 2.29
CA GLY A 131 -23.76 -14.61 3.57
C GLY A 131 -22.32 -15.08 3.36
N PHE A 132 -21.40 -14.59 4.19
CA PHE A 132 -20.03 -15.06 4.14
C PHE A 132 -19.45 -15.14 5.57
N PHE A 133 -18.59 -16.13 5.73
CA PHE A 133 -17.77 -16.30 6.92
C PHE A 133 -16.37 -16.72 6.49
N ASN A 134 -15.37 -15.99 6.94
CA ASN A 134 -13.97 -16.28 6.70
C ASN A 134 -13.23 -16.29 8.05
N PHE A 135 -12.51 -17.37 8.30
CA PHE A 135 -11.62 -17.51 9.43
C PHE A 135 -10.28 -18.01 8.92
N ASP A 136 -9.20 -17.27 9.17
CA ASP A 136 -7.87 -17.58 8.69
C ASP A 136 -6.83 -17.37 9.80
N GLN A 137 -6.09 -18.42 10.11
CA GLN A 137 -4.91 -18.36 10.96
C GLN A 137 -3.70 -18.63 10.10
N ASN A 138 -2.76 -17.70 10.07
CA ASN A 138 -1.56 -17.87 9.28
C ASN A 138 -0.33 -17.32 9.99
N TYR A 139 0.84 -17.72 9.49
CA TYR A 139 2.13 -17.11 9.76
C TYR A 139 2.67 -16.54 8.47
N PHE A 140 3.12 -15.31 8.51
CA PHE A 140 3.81 -14.71 7.38
C PHE A 140 5.04 -13.95 7.86
N ASN A 141 5.96 -13.75 6.93
CA ASN A 141 7.15 -12.95 7.18
C ASN A 141 6.96 -11.59 6.53
N ARG A 142 7.05 -10.52 7.31
CA ARG A 142 6.98 -9.15 6.82
C ARG A 142 8.34 -8.71 6.33
N GLU A 143 8.45 -8.54 5.02
CA GLU A 143 9.69 -8.12 4.34
C GLU A 143 10.93 -8.95 4.73
N LEU A 144 10.74 -10.23 5.08
CA LEU A 144 11.77 -11.14 5.55
C LEU A 144 12.46 -10.72 6.87
N LEU A 145 11.93 -9.72 7.56
CA LEU A 145 12.53 -9.14 8.76
C LEU A 145 11.81 -9.51 10.05
N THR A 146 10.50 -9.70 9.99
CA THR A 146 9.65 -9.93 11.16
C THR A 146 8.68 -11.06 10.89
N ASN A 147 8.66 -12.07 11.76
CA ASN A 147 7.65 -13.13 11.69
C ASN A 147 6.39 -12.70 12.43
N VAL A 148 5.26 -12.84 11.76
CA VAL A 148 3.97 -12.41 12.28
C VAL A 148 3.00 -13.58 12.29
N ARG A 149 2.41 -13.84 13.45
CA ARG A 149 1.22 -14.67 13.58
C ARG A 149 -0.01 -13.80 13.42
N SER A 150 -0.92 -14.19 12.53
CA SER A 150 -2.17 -13.46 12.28
C SER A 150 -3.36 -14.37 12.45
N ASN A 151 -4.37 -13.88 13.17
CA ASN A 151 -5.70 -14.48 13.26
C ASN A 151 -6.68 -13.46 12.66
N ASN A 152 -7.42 -13.88 11.68
CA ASN A 152 -8.41 -13.03 11.01
C ASN A 152 -9.75 -13.77 11.00
N MET A 153 -10.80 -13.13 11.51
CA MET A 153 -12.18 -13.62 11.46
C MET A 153 -13.06 -12.54 10.88
N GLN A 154 -13.75 -12.88 9.81
CA GLN A 154 -14.66 -11.96 9.14
C GLN A 154 -15.95 -12.68 8.82
N TRP A 155 -17.08 -12.05 9.14
CA TRP A 155 -18.40 -12.55 8.74
C TRP A 155 -19.30 -11.40 8.36
N GLY A 156 -20.35 -11.72 7.63
CA GLY A 156 -21.28 -10.70 7.22
C GLY A 156 -22.25 -11.16 6.17
N GLY A 157 -22.97 -10.19 5.60
CA GLY A 157 -23.94 -10.45 4.55
C GLY A 157 -24.17 -9.26 3.64
N ILE A 158 -24.69 -9.56 2.47
CA ILE A 158 -25.09 -8.59 1.45
C ILE A 158 -26.54 -8.89 1.06
N LEU A 159 -27.42 -7.95 1.26
CA LEU A 159 -28.78 -7.95 0.73
C LEU A 159 -28.81 -7.03 -0.48
N SER A 160 -29.18 -7.55 -1.64
CA SER A 160 -29.30 -6.77 -2.87
C SER A 160 -30.73 -6.82 -3.39
N LEU A 161 -31.33 -5.66 -3.57
CA LEU A 161 -32.63 -5.49 -4.20
C LEU A 161 -32.42 -4.90 -5.59
N ASN A 162 -32.44 -5.75 -6.61
CA ASN A 162 -32.20 -5.39 -8.00
C ASN A 162 -33.55 -5.13 -8.69
N ASN A 163 -34.01 -3.88 -8.69
CA ASN A 163 -35.21 -3.48 -9.41
C ASN A 163 -34.92 -2.27 -10.29
N LYS A 164 -35.80 -2.03 -11.28
CA LYS A 164 -35.65 -0.93 -12.23
C LYS A 164 -35.95 0.44 -11.60
N PHE A 165 -36.67 0.46 -10.49
CA PHE A 165 -37.09 1.73 -9.87
C PHE A 165 -36.02 2.30 -8.95
N LEU A 166 -35.54 1.51 -7.97
CA LEU A 166 -34.52 1.92 -6.98
C LEU A 166 -33.71 0.68 -6.55
N PRO A 167 -32.61 0.36 -7.25
CA PRO A 167 -31.71 -0.68 -6.78
C PRO A 167 -31.08 -0.27 -5.44
N VAL A 168 -31.17 -1.18 -4.45
CA VAL A 168 -30.63 -0.97 -3.10
C VAL A 168 -29.75 -2.15 -2.73
N SER A 169 -28.61 -1.88 -2.12
CA SER A 169 -27.78 -2.90 -1.47
C SER A 169 -27.47 -2.51 -0.04
N VAL A 170 -27.55 -3.50 0.84
CA VAL A 170 -27.17 -3.39 2.26
C VAL A 170 -26.06 -4.39 2.50
N THR A 171 -24.91 -3.93 2.96
CA THR A 171 -23.77 -4.78 3.30
C THR A 171 -23.47 -4.59 4.77
N PHE A 172 -23.43 -5.69 5.49
CA PHE A 172 -22.93 -5.76 6.86
C PHE A 172 -21.66 -6.61 6.90
N ARG A 173 -20.66 -6.17 7.66
CA ARG A 173 -19.39 -6.87 7.85
C ARG A 173 -18.90 -6.67 9.27
N ASP A 174 -18.51 -7.76 9.91
CA ASP A 174 -17.80 -7.79 11.19
C ASP A 174 -16.42 -8.41 10.93
N LEU A 175 -15.37 -7.71 11.34
CA LEU A 175 -13.98 -8.12 11.18
C LEU A 175 -13.28 -8.05 12.52
N LYS A 176 -12.67 -9.17 12.92
CA LYS A 176 -11.73 -9.25 14.04
C LYS A 176 -10.38 -9.71 13.52
N TRP A 177 -9.37 -8.93 13.84
CA TRP A 177 -8.03 -9.20 13.37
C TRP A 177 -7.04 -9.03 14.51
N GLU A 178 -6.18 -10.02 14.70
CA GLU A 178 -5.15 -10.03 15.72
C GLU A 178 -3.82 -10.40 15.07
N GLN A 179 -2.77 -9.68 15.40
CA GLN A 179 -1.42 -10.00 14.99
C GLN A 179 -0.47 -9.98 16.18
N ARG A 180 0.48 -10.90 16.17
CA ARG A 180 1.58 -10.94 17.12
C ARG A 180 2.89 -11.11 16.38
N GLU A 181 3.79 -10.21 16.62
CA GLU A 181 5.17 -10.31 16.13
C GLU A 181 5.99 -11.16 17.10
N THR A 182 6.68 -12.15 16.56
CA THR A 182 7.41 -13.13 17.39
C THR A 182 8.70 -12.56 17.96
N GLU A 183 9.40 -11.73 17.21
CA GLU A 183 10.70 -11.17 17.60
C GLU A 183 10.56 -10.00 18.59
N THR A 184 9.58 -9.14 18.38
CA THR A 184 9.37 -7.95 19.22
C THR A 184 8.36 -8.18 20.34
N GLY A 185 7.58 -9.26 20.28
CA GLY A 185 6.49 -9.55 21.21
C GLY A 185 5.29 -8.57 21.08
N ARG A 186 5.30 -7.67 20.08
CA ARG A 186 4.21 -6.70 19.88
C ARG A 186 2.91 -7.40 19.49
N ASN A 187 1.82 -6.97 20.09
CA ASN A 187 0.48 -7.45 19.80
C ASN A 187 -0.34 -6.32 19.20
N PHE A 188 -1.09 -6.64 18.17
CA PHE A 188 -2.03 -5.71 17.50
C PHE A 188 -3.39 -6.40 17.43
N SER A 189 -4.44 -5.67 17.76
CA SER A 189 -5.80 -6.15 17.58
C SER A 189 -6.65 -5.07 16.93
N MET A 190 -7.59 -5.49 16.08
CA MET A 190 -8.54 -4.62 15.42
C MET A 190 -9.91 -5.31 15.40
N ASP A 191 -10.91 -4.62 15.93
CA ASP A 191 -12.32 -4.98 15.82
C ASP A 191 -13.02 -3.92 14.97
N GLN A 192 -13.72 -4.35 13.94
CA GLN A 192 -14.38 -3.44 13.01
C GLN A 192 -15.74 -3.98 12.57
N GLN A 193 -16.78 -3.19 12.80
CA GLN A 193 -18.13 -3.47 12.30
C GLN A 193 -18.55 -2.41 11.30
N ASN A 194 -18.88 -2.84 10.09
CA ASN A 194 -19.29 -1.97 9.00
C ASN A 194 -20.71 -2.26 8.56
N LEU A 195 -21.53 -1.22 8.46
CA LEU A 195 -22.83 -1.23 7.80
C LEU A 195 -22.80 -0.24 6.65
N GLN A 196 -23.05 -0.70 5.44
CA GLN A 196 -23.18 0.15 4.26
C GLN A 196 -24.53 -0.05 3.60
N VAL A 197 -25.24 1.04 3.39
CA VAL A 197 -26.47 1.07 2.58
C VAL A 197 -26.21 1.92 1.36
N ARG A 198 -26.47 1.36 0.19
CA ARG A 198 -26.28 2.04 -1.10
C ARG A 198 -27.58 1.98 -1.87
N ALA A 199 -28.07 3.10 -2.33
CA ALA A 199 -29.20 3.24 -3.24
C ALA A 199 -28.79 4.00 -4.48
N SER A 200 -29.17 3.57 -5.67
CA SER A 200 -28.85 4.25 -6.92
C SER A 200 -30.09 4.50 -7.75
N LYS A 201 -30.12 5.65 -8.44
CA LYS A 201 -31.25 6.04 -9.31
C LYS A 201 -30.74 6.83 -10.51
N SER A 202 -31.17 6.42 -11.67
CA SER A 202 -31.03 7.22 -12.90
C SER A 202 -32.41 7.75 -13.32
N PHE A 203 -32.53 9.05 -13.52
CA PHE A 203 -33.77 9.70 -14.00
C PHE A 203 -33.81 9.79 -15.53
N GLY A 204 -32.83 9.21 -16.19
CA GLY A 204 -32.69 9.10 -17.64
C GLY A 204 -31.44 8.33 -18.00
N SER A 205 -31.06 8.35 -19.27
CA SER A 205 -29.82 7.70 -19.76
C SER A 205 -28.56 8.53 -19.51
N ARG A 206 -28.67 9.74 -19.00
CA ARG A 206 -27.60 10.72 -18.92
C ARG A 206 -27.28 11.17 -17.51
N ASP A 207 -28.03 10.71 -16.53
CA ASP A 207 -27.76 11.00 -15.12
C ASP A 207 -27.66 9.71 -14.31
N ARG A 208 -26.84 9.75 -13.30
CA ARG A 208 -26.70 8.68 -12.30
C ARG A 208 -26.55 9.31 -10.93
N ASN A 209 -27.45 8.93 -10.03
CA ASN A 209 -27.45 9.37 -8.65
C ASN A 209 -27.20 8.17 -7.75
N GLU A 210 -26.39 8.34 -6.75
CA GLU A 210 -26.08 7.29 -5.76
C GLU A 210 -26.05 7.93 -4.37
N LEU A 211 -26.86 7.38 -3.47
CA LEU A 211 -26.85 7.71 -2.04
C LEU A 211 -26.15 6.55 -1.30
N VAL A 212 -25.15 6.88 -0.50
CA VAL A 212 -24.40 5.93 0.31
C VAL A 212 -24.47 6.38 1.77
N TYR A 213 -24.98 5.51 2.63
CA TYR A 213 -24.82 5.60 4.08
C TYR A 213 -23.81 4.56 4.52
N PHE A 214 -22.88 4.96 5.36
CA PHE A 214 -21.83 4.11 5.89
C PHE A 214 -21.69 4.37 7.39
N ARG A 215 -21.76 3.30 8.17
CA ARG A 215 -21.45 3.31 9.60
C ARG A 215 -20.32 2.34 9.87
N ASN A 216 -19.33 2.80 10.61
CA ASN A 216 -18.15 2.03 10.97
C ASN A 216 -17.92 2.19 12.48
N ASP A 217 -18.01 1.09 13.22
CA ASP A 217 -17.54 1.00 14.59
C ASP A 217 -16.21 0.29 14.59
N TYR A 218 -15.20 0.95 15.09
CA TYR A 218 -13.82 0.55 14.93
C TYR A 218 -13.06 0.70 16.24
N ALA A 219 -12.38 -0.36 16.67
CA ALA A 219 -11.45 -0.34 17.77
C ALA A 219 -10.11 -0.95 17.36
N TYR A 220 -9.03 -0.28 17.68
CA TYR A 220 -7.67 -0.74 17.46
C TYR A 220 -6.88 -0.66 18.77
N ALA A 221 -6.14 -1.70 19.08
CA ALA A 221 -5.25 -1.71 20.23
C ALA A 221 -3.84 -2.18 19.81
N TYR A 222 -2.85 -1.49 20.35
CA TYR A 222 -1.43 -1.83 20.24
C TYR A 222 -0.91 -2.18 21.63
N SER A 223 -0.63 -3.47 21.87
CA SER A 223 -0.31 -3.98 23.19
C SER A 223 -1.35 -3.47 24.22
N ASP A 224 -1.01 -3.35 25.48
CA ASP A 224 -1.92 -2.81 26.50
C ASP A 224 -1.80 -1.28 26.67
N LEU A 225 -0.99 -0.63 25.83
CA LEU A 225 -0.58 0.76 26.01
C LEU A 225 -1.42 1.78 25.25
N HIS A 226 -1.91 1.44 24.05
CA HIS A 226 -2.64 2.37 23.21
C HIS A 226 -3.89 1.71 22.65
N ARG A 227 -5.03 2.26 22.95
CA ARG A 227 -6.32 1.86 22.38
C ARG A 227 -6.99 3.06 21.76
N THR A 228 -7.39 2.93 20.51
CA THR A 228 -8.24 3.90 19.81
C THR A 228 -9.58 3.26 19.49
N GLN A 229 -10.65 4.03 19.65
CA GLN A 229 -11.99 3.60 19.30
C GLN A 229 -12.72 4.74 18.63
N HIS A 230 -13.36 4.45 17.50
CA HIS A 230 -14.10 5.42 16.72
C HIS A 230 -15.44 4.85 16.24
N LEU A 231 -16.48 5.60 16.40
CA LEU A 231 -17.75 5.39 15.71
C LEU A 231 -17.91 6.44 14.64
N THR A 232 -17.95 6.01 13.40
CA THR A 232 -18.06 6.87 12.24
C THR A 232 -19.39 6.69 11.52
N ASN A 233 -20.10 7.76 11.29
CA ASN A 233 -21.27 7.82 10.41
C ASN A 233 -20.96 8.71 9.22
N ARG A 234 -21.26 8.24 8.02
CA ARG A 234 -21.07 8.99 6.78
C ARG A 234 -22.28 8.87 5.88
N VAL A 235 -22.75 9.99 5.39
CA VAL A 235 -23.73 10.07 4.30
C VAL A 235 -23.06 10.73 3.11
N ALA A 236 -23.17 10.14 1.93
CA ALA A 236 -22.64 10.70 0.70
C ALA A 236 -23.67 10.60 -0.42
N LEU A 237 -23.87 11.70 -1.14
CA LEU A 237 -24.63 11.79 -2.37
C LEU A 237 -23.64 12.02 -3.52
N ASN A 238 -23.60 11.08 -4.46
CA ASN A 238 -22.81 11.19 -5.68
C ASN A 238 -23.78 11.39 -6.86
N ASN A 239 -23.50 12.36 -7.70
CA ASN A 239 -24.26 12.63 -8.91
C ASN A 239 -23.32 12.73 -10.10
N ASN A 240 -23.68 12.13 -11.22
CA ASN A 240 -22.99 12.26 -12.49
C ASN A 240 -23.99 12.57 -13.57
N ILE A 241 -23.87 13.77 -14.18
CA ILE A 241 -24.75 14.25 -15.24
C ILE A 241 -23.93 14.43 -16.51
N THR A 242 -24.43 13.88 -17.62
CA THR A 242 -23.92 14.13 -18.95
C THR A 242 -24.97 14.96 -19.71
N PHE A 243 -24.63 16.19 -20.06
CA PHE A 243 -25.60 17.12 -20.65
C PHE A 243 -25.94 16.84 -22.12
N ASP A 244 -25.03 16.14 -22.83
CA ASP A 244 -25.15 15.87 -24.26
C ASP A 244 -24.99 14.38 -24.60
N ALA A 245 -25.52 13.99 -25.77
CA ALA A 245 -25.42 12.63 -26.28
C ALA A 245 -23.96 12.19 -26.60
N GLY A 246 -23.12 13.16 -26.96
CA GLY A 246 -21.70 12.94 -27.26
C GLY A 246 -20.79 12.85 -26.04
N ARG A 247 -21.35 12.97 -24.82
CA ARG A 247 -20.62 12.97 -23.54
C ARG A 247 -19.50 14.01 -23.48
N LYS A 248 -19.70 15.14 -24.14
CA LYS A 248 -18.73 16.25 -24.20
C LYS A 248 -18.81 17.16 -22.97
N TYR A 249 -19.97 17.21 -22.33
CA TYR A 249 -20.27 18.09 -21.21
C TYR A 249 -20.71 17.26 -20.00
N ASN A 250 -19.88 17.21 -18.96
CA ASN A 250 -20.11 16.36 -17.79
C ASN A 250 -20.01 17.18 -16.51
N LEU A 251 -20.92 16.92 -15.57
CA LEU A 251 -20.88 17.36 -14.18
C LEU A 251 -20.77 16.16 -13.27
N ASN A 252 -19.82 16.20 -12.34
CA ASN A 252 -19.68 15.23 -11.27
C ASN A 252 -19.78 15.98 -9.95
N SER A 253 -20.77 15.64 -9.14
CA SER A 253 -21.02 16.25 -7.84
C SER A 253 -20.94 15.22 -6.76
N ARG A 254 -20.29 15.57 -5.66
CA ARG A 254 -20.29 14.78 -4.44
C ARG A 254 -20.51 15.67 -3.25
N ILE A 255 -21.53 15.37 -2.47
CA ILE A 255 -21.82 15.98 -1.18
C ILE A 255 -21.65 14.91 -0.12
N SER A 256 -20.85 15.14 0.90
CA SER A 256 -20.66 14.18 1.98
C SER A 256 -20.68 14.86 3.34
N TRP A 257 -21.35 14.22 4.26
CA TRP A 257 -21.33 14.54 5.67
C TRP A 257 -20.74 13.37 6.45
N TYR A 258 -19.89 13.67 7.40
CA TYR A 258 -19.12 12.71 8.16
C TYR A 258 -19.12 13.13 9.62
N ASP A 259 -19.46 12.22 10.51
CA ASP A 259 -19.46 12.41 11.94
C ASP A 259 -18.71 11.27 12.61
N GLN A 260 -17.68 11.60 13.35
CA GLN A 260 -16.87 10.64 14.09
C GLN A 260 -16.86 10.99 15.56
N GLU A 261 -17.10 9.98 16.38
CA GLU A 261 -17.04 10.03 17.84
C GLU A 261 -16.01 9.04 18.35
N GLY A 262 -15.43 9.28 19.53
CA GLY A 262 -14.48 8.39 20.17
C GLY A 262 -13.15 9.07 20.51
N THR A 263 -12.03 8.35 20.35
CA THR A 263 -10.68 8.84 20.73
C THR A 263 -10.31 10.12 19.99
N SER A 264 -10.71 10.26 18.72
CA SER A 264 -10.68 11.51 17.99
C SER A 264 -12.08 11.81 17.44
N SER A 265 -12.69 12.90 17.92
CA SER A 265 -14.06 13.27 17.52
C SER A 265 -14.01 14.44 16.57
N PHE A 266 -14.71 14.35 15.45
CA PHE A 266 -14.87 15.46 14.53
C PHE A 266 -16.10 15.33 13.64
N ARG A 267 -16.57 16.46 13.12
CA ARG A 267 -17.60 16.55 12.09
C ARG A 267 -17.00 17.17 10.85
N ARG A 268 -17.32 16.60 9.70
CA ARG A 268 -16.83 17.09 8.40
C ARG A 268 -17.97 17.16 7.38
N PHE A 269 -18.08 18.31 6.75
CA PHE A 269 -18.92 18.51 5.59
C PHE A 269 -18.05 18.81 4.37
N GLU A 270 -18.32 18.16 3.25
CA GLU A 270 -17.55 18.32 2.03
C GLU A 270 -18.45 18.35 0.80
N VAL A 271 -18.20 19.30 -0.09
CA VAL A 271 -18.79 19.41 -1.42
C VAL A 271 -17.66 19.41 -2.44
N LEU A 272 -17.75 18.52 -3.41
CA LEU A 272 -16.83 18.41 -4.54
C LEU A 272 -17.62 18.52 -5.83
N GLU A 273 -17.31 19.50 -6.66
CA GLU A 273 -17.94 19.73 -7.98
C GLU A 273 -16.87 19.69 -9.05
N GLY A 274 -17.11 18.91 -10.11
CA GLY A 274 -16.22 18.80 -11.25
C GLY A 274 -16.99 18.98 -12.56
N LEU A 275 -16.65 20.02 -13.33
CA LEU A 275 -17.20 20.28 -14.65
C LEU A 275 -16.15 19.99 -15.73
N THR A 276 -16.55 19.34 -16.80
CA THR A 276 -15.73 19.09 -17.97
C THR A 276 -16.49 19.50 -19.23
N PHE A 277 -15.86 20.34 -20.07
CA PHE A 277 -16.36 20.77 -21.37
C PHE A 277 -15.34 20.43 -22.45
N GLN A 278 -15.74 19.62 -23.42
CA GLN A 278 -14.98 19.39 -24.65
C GLN A 278 -15.48 20.38 -25.71
N LEU A 279 -14.70 21.39 -25.96
CA LEU A 279 -15.00 22.47 -26.88
C LEU A 279 -14.50 22.15 -28.31
N PRO A 280 -14.95 22.87 -29.35
CA PRO A 280 -14.34 22.78 -30.68
C PRO A 280 -12.82 23.02 -30.67
N TYR A 281 -12.16 22.71 -31.75
CA TYR A 281 -10.72 22.92 -31.95
C TYR A 281 -9.83 22.18 -30.92
N GLN A 282 -10.26 21.00 -30.44
CA GLN A 282 -9.52 20.18 -29.46
C GLN A 282 -9.24 20.92 -28.12
N LEU A 283 -10.10 21.85 -27.77
CA LEU A 283 -10.06 22.54 -26.49
C LEU A 283 -10.83 21.72 -25.44
N ARG A 284 -10.26 21.61 -24.25
CA ARG A 284 -10.91 20.99 -23.09
C ARG A 284 -10.80 21.92 -21.90
N PHE A 285 -11.95 22.35 -21.39
CA PHE A 285 -12.04 23.10 -20.16
C PHE A 285 -12.48 22.18 -19.02
N THR A 286 -11.77 22.23 -17.89
CA THR A 286 -12.15 21.52 -16.68
C THR A 286 -12.09 22.45 -15.49
N THR A 287 -13.07 22.40 -14.63
CA THR A 287 -13.04 23.11 -13.36
C THR A 287 -13.43 22.18 -12.21
N HIS A 288 -12.75 22.33 -11.07
CA HIS A 288 -13.02 21.61 -9.84
C HIS A 288 -13.19 22.63 -8.73
N MET A 289 -14.29 22.52 -8.00
CA MET A 289 -14.56 23.31 -6.80
C MET A 289 -14.67 22.35 -5.61
N SER A 290 -14.06 22.72 -4.49
CA SER A 290 -14.22 22.02 -3.24
C SER A 290 -14.54 22.99 -2.10
N ILE A 291 -15.49 22.61 -1.27
CA ILE A 291 -15.82 23.26 0.01
C ILE A 291 -15.64 22.17 1.06
N PHE A 292 -14.88 22.48 2.07
CA PHE A 292 -14.55 21.55 3.14
C PHE A 292 -14.69 22.31 4.46
N ASN A 293 -15.53 21.83 5.35
CA ASN A 293 -15.68 22.32 6.69
C ASN A 293 -15.44 21.16 7.66
N LEU A 294 -14.54 21.34 8.61
CA LEU A 294 -14.22 20.39 9.66
C LEU A 294 -14.32 21.09 11.01
N LYS A 295 -14.97 20.43 11.95
CA LYS A 295 -15.06 20.87 13.34
C LYS A 295 -14.66 19.73 14.25
N ASP A 296 -13.61 19.93 15.02
CA ASP A 296 -13.20 19.05 16.11
C ASP A 296 -13.21 19.80 17.46
N PRO A 297 -12.90 19.16 18.59
CA PRO A 297 -12.89 19.82 19.90
C PRO A 297 -11.85 20.95 20.06
N VAL A 298 -10.82 20.97 19.22
CA VAL A 298 -9.67 21.88 19.32
C VAL A 298 -9.78 23.00 18.30
N GLN A 299 -10.35 22.72 17.11
CA GLN A 299 -10.33 23.67 15.99
C GLN A 299 -11.57 23.57 15.10
N VAL A 300 -11.83 24.65 14.39
CA VAL A 300 -12.76 24.71 13.24
C VAL A 300 -11.96 25.10 12.02
N MET A 301 -12.11 24.35 10.92
CA MET A 301 -11.41 24.57 9.66
C MET A 301 -12.43 24.73 8.53
N ASP A 302 -12.37 25.84 7.80
CA ASP A 302 -13.17 26.11 6.58
C ASP A 302 -12.20 26.30 5.41
N ARG A 303 -12.25 25.42 4.43
CA ARG A 303 -11.42 25.47 3.21
C ARG A 303 -12.28 25.50 1.97
N LYS A 304 -12.04 26.52 1.14
CA LYS A 304 -12.66 26.67 -0.18
C LYS A 304 -11.57 26.69 -1.23
N ARG A 305 -11.72 25.91 -2.28
CA ARG A 305 -10.75 25.85 -3.38
C ARG A 305 -11.47 25.75 -4.71
N ILE A 306 -11.00 26.48 -5.68
CA ILE A 306 -11.42 26.38 -7.08
C ILE A 306 -10.17 26.22 -7.94
N ARG A 307 -10.22 25.27 -8.88
CA ARG A 307 -9.18 25.04 -9.88
C ARG A 307 -9.83 25.02 -11.26
N ALA A 308 -9.32 25.81 -12.18
CA ALA A 308 -9.73 25.83 -13.57
C ALA A 308 -8.54 25.49 -14.47
N ASN A 309 -8.77 24.68 -15.50
CA ASN A 309 -7.76 24.28 -16.47
C ASN A 309 -8.35 24.43 -17.88
N LEU A 310 -7.59 25.02 -18.78
CA LEU A 310 -7.87 25.05 -20.21
C LEU A 310 -6.73 24.31 -20.92
N GLN A 311 -7.05 23.18 -21.52
CA GLN A 311 -6.10 22.38 -22.30
C GLN A 311 -6.43 22.51 -23.77
N HIS A 312 -5.40 22.71 -24.57
CA HIS A 312 -5.47 22.72 -26.03
C HIS A 312 -4.46 21.72 -26.61
N GLN A 313 -4.90 20.93 -27.56
CA GLN A 313 -4.02 20.06 -28.31
C GLN A 313 -3.80 20.67 -29.70
N LEU A 314 -2.68 21.35 -29.87
CA LEU A 314 -2.27 21.92 -31.15
C LEU A 314 -1.46 20.88 -31.92
N PHE A 315 -1.96 20.46 -33.05
CA PHE A 315 -1.44 19.32 -33.80
C PHE A 315 -1.45 18.02 -32.93
N LYS A 316 -0.87 16.94 -33.42
CA LYS A 316 -0.73 15.69 -32.64
C LYS A 316 0.45 15.73 -31.65
N SER A 317 1.28 16.77 -31.74
CA SER A 317 2.58 16.84 -31.07
C SER A 317 2.64 17.80 -29.88
N LEU A 318 1.83 18.83 -29.84
CA LEU A 318 1.88 19.86 -28.79
C LEU A 318 0.59 19.90 -27.99
N THR A 319 0.70 19.65 -26.70
CA THR A 319 -0.38 19.87 -25.72
C THR A 319 0.01 21.04 -24.85
N SER A 320 -0.82 22.06 -24.80
CA SER A 320 -0.69 23.21 -23.90
C SER A 320 -1.82 23.21 -22.89
N ARG A 321 -1.52 23.55 -21.64
CA ARG A 321 -2.47 23.68 -20.57
C ARG A 321 -2.18 24.97 -19.79
N VAL A 322 -3.17 25.80 -19.66
CA VAL A 322 -3.16 26.95 -18.73
C VAL A 322 -4.02 26.57 -17.53
N PHE A 323 -3.54 26.87 -16.34
CA PHE A 323 -4.28 26.57 -15.13
C PHE A 323 -4.31 27.77 -14.18
N PHE A 324 -5.36 27.80 -13.39
CA PHE A 324 -5.60 28.76 -12.35
C PHE A 324 -6.15 28.02 -11.13
N GLU A 325 -5.66 28.33 -9.95
CA GLU A 325 -6.13 27.78 -8.68
C GLU A 325 -6.20 28.90 -7.64
N TYR A 326 -7.33 29.00 -6.97
CA TYR A 326 -7.54 29.88 -5.83
C TYR A 326 -7.99 29.04 -4.63
N GLY A 327 -7.36 29.24 -3.49
CA GLY A 327 -7.67 28.60 -2.20
C GLY A 327 -7.84 29.65 -1.10
N LYS A 328 -8.78 29.40 -0.21
CA LYS A 328 -8.91 30.09 1.07
C LYS A 328 -9.09 29.05 2.15
N LEU A 329 -8.30 29.15 3.21
CA LEU A 329 -8.41 28.37 4.44
C LEU A 329 -8.57 29.34 5.60
N THR A 330 -9.60 29.12 6.41
CA THR A 330 -9.76 29.75 7.73
C THR A 330 -9.68 28.64 8.77
N GLN A 331 -8.83 28.81 9.75
CA GLN A 331 -8.63 27.88 10.84
C GLN A 331 -8.77 28.65 12.16
N GLU A 332 -9.71 28.22 12.97
CA GLU A 332 -10.02 28.80 14.30
C GLU A 332 -9.66 27.77 15.35
N ALA A 333 -8.65 28.06 16.16
CA ALA A 333 -8.18 27.25 17.27
C ALA A 333 -8.08 28.14 18.54
N SER A 334 -6.92 28.23 19.18
CA SER A 334 -6.63 29.22 20.23
C SER A 334 -6.57 30.65 19.64
N PHE A 335 -6.39 30.77 18.35
CA PHE A 335 -6.41 32.03 17.58
C PHE A 335 -6.99 31.75 16.18
N VAL A 336 -7.26 32.80 15.41
CA VAL A 336 -7.76 32.69 14.04
C VAL A 336 -6.60 32.86 13.06
N SER A 337 -6.46 31.89 12.15
CA SER A 337 -5.54 31.94 11.02
C SER A 337 -6.32 31.92 9.70
N ASN A 338 -6.00 32.86 8.81
CA ASN A 338 -6.54 32.93 7.47
C ASN A 338 -5.42 32.77 6.44
N GLU A 339 -5.49 31.73 5.62
CA GLU A 339 -4.55 31.50 4.53
C GLU A 339 -5.27 31.75 3.17
N ARG A 340 -4.57 32.39 2.26
CA ARG A 340 -5.02 32.59 0.87
C ARG A 340 -3.91 32.18 -0.08
N ASP A 341 -4.29 31.35 -1.03
CA ASP A 341 -3.41 30.83 -2.07
C ASP A 341 -3.94 31.20 -3.44
N LEU A 342 -3.06 31.75 -4.28
CA LEU A 342 -3.33 32.01 -5.67
C LEU A 342 -2.22 31.40 -6.52
N ARG A 343 -2.54 30.40 -7.33
CA ARG A 343 -1.57 29.76 -8.22
C ARG A 343 -2.06 29.83 -9.66
N SER A 344 -1.19 30.25 -10.56
CA SER A 344 -1.49 30.26 -12.00
C SER A 344 -0.25 29.85 -12.79
N GLY A 345 -0.45 29.18 -13.91
CA GLY A 345 0.69 28.70 -14.68
C GLY A 345 0.33 28.10 -16.02
N VAL A 346 1.37 27.65 -16.69
CA VAL A 346 1.31 27.00 -18.00
C VAL A 346 2.13 25.71 -18.00
N ASP A 347 1.56 24.66 -18.61
CA ASP A 347 2.25 23.41 -18.92
C ASP A 347 2.28 23.22 -20.43
N LEU A 348 3.46 22.99 -20.99
CA LEU A 348 3.66 22.69 -22.41
C LEU A 348 4.28 21.31 -22.53
N ARG A 349 3.67 20.44 -23.30
CA ARG A 349 4.18 19.09 -23.60
C ARG A 349 4.28 18.93 -25.10
N TYR A 350 5.49 18.69 -25.58
CA TYR A 350 5.77 18.45 -26.99
C TYR A 350 6.36 17.05 -27.17
N THR A 351 5.74 16.25 -28.03
CA THR A 351 6.22 14.92 -28.37
C THR A 351 6.28 14.80 -29.90
N LYS A 352 7.45 14.50 -30.44
CA LYS A 352 7.68 14.35 -31.88
C LYS A 352 8.48 13.11 -32.17
N LYS A 353 8.04 12.39 -33.21
CA LYS A 353 8.85 11.34 -33.82
C LYS A 353 10.00 11.97 -34.63
N ILE A 354 11.21 11.48 -34.42
CA ILE A 354 12.43 11.81 -35.16
C ILE A 354 12.91 10.58 -35.90
N PRO A 355 13.78 10.69 -36.90
CA PRO A 355 14.18 9.53 -37.73
C PRO A 355 14.68 8.33 -36.93
N THR A 356 15.40 8.55 -35.85
CA THR A 356 16.00 7.51 -35.00
C THR A 356 15.18 7.20 -33.72
N GLY A 357 14.03 7.91 -33.48
CA GLY A 357 13.30 7.70 -32.23
C GLY A 357 12.18 8.70 -31.94
N THR A 358 12.13 9.18 -30.70
CA THR A 358 11.12 10.11 -30.20
C THR A 358 11.76 11.14 -29.30
N LEU A 359 11.46 12.41 -29.56
CA LEU A 359 11.82 13.55 -28.70
C LEU A 359 10.60 13.93 -27.85
N ASN A 360 10.79 14.07 -26.53
CA ASN A 360 9.82 14.62 -25.63
C ASN A 360 10.41 15.86 -24.94
N LEU A 361 9.66 16.94 -24.93
CA LEU A 361 9.96 18.17 -24.20
C LEU A 361 8.77 18.50 -23.30
N ASN A 362 9.03 18.78 -22.05
CA ASN A 362 8.01 19.26 -21.14
C ASN A 362 8.53 20.54 -20.47
N TYR A 363 7.69 21.54 -20.42
CA TYR A 363 7.96 22.77 -19.71
C TYR A 363 6.77 23.14 -18.85
N ARG A 364 7.01 23.47 -17.59
CA ARG A 364 6.03 23.96 -16.66
C ARG A 364 6.55 25.21 -15.99
N TYR A 365 5.74 26.24 -15.97
CA TYR A 365 5.95 27.42 -15.17
C TYR A 365 4.71 27.70 -14.36
N TYR A 366 4.87 28.02 -13.09
CA TYR A 366 3.79 28.60 -12.31
C TYR A 366 4.29 29.65 -11.34
N ARG A 367 3.41 30.58 -11.03
CA ARG A 367 3.53 31.55 -9.96
C ARG A 367 2.51 31.24 -8.89
N HIS A 368 2.95 31.18 -7.63
CA HIS A 368 2.13 31.00 -6.46
C HIS A 368 2.28 32.21 -5.55
N GLN A 369 1.18 32.76 -5.08
CA GLN A 369 1.11 33.82 -4.08
C GLN A 369 0.42 33.23 -2.86
N HIS A 370 1.11 33.27 -1.74
CA HIS A 370 0.62 32.81 -0.45
C HIS A 370 0.58 33.97 0.52
N ARG A 371 -0.51 34.06 1.29
CA ARG A 371 -0.67 35.03 2.37
C ARG A 371 -1.35 34.34 3.55
N THR A 372 -0.71 34.45 4.71
CA THR A 372 -1.24 34.04 6.01
C THR A 372 -1.45 35.28 6.86
N GLU A 373 -2.61 35.38 7.49
CA GLU A 373 -2.98 36.43 8.46
C GLU A 373 -3.37 35.71 9.76
N GLY A 374 -2.67 36.00 10.85
CA GLY A 374 -2.94 35.37 12.14
C GLY A 374 -1.86 35.69 13.17
N GLU A 375 -2.02 35.15 14.36
CA GLU A 375 -1.04 35.27 15.44
C GLU A 375 0.01 34.14 15.35
N THR A 376 1.12 34.31 16.05
CA THR A 376 2.10 33.23 16.27
C THR A 376 1.52 32.23 17.25
N GLY A 377 1.46 30.97 16.90
CA GLY A 377 0.90 29.94 17.77
C GLY A 377 0.96 28.54 17.17
N PHE A 378 0.38 27.58 17.87
CA PHE A 378 0.34 26.19 17.42
C PHE A 378 -0.95 25.89 16.66
N LEU A 379 -0.82 25.29 15.50
CA LEU A 379 -1.92 24.80 14.69
C LEU A 379 -1.74 23.31 14.39
N GLN A 380 -2.82 22.61 14.22
CA GLN A 380 -2.83 21.19 13.91
C GLN A 380 -3.04 20.96 12.41
N VAL A 381 -2.22 20.09 11.84
CA VAL A 381 -2.42 19.51 10.50
C VAL A 381 -3.05 18.13 10.69
N LEU A 382 -4.12 17.87 9.98
CA LEU A 382 -4.81 16.57 9.98
C LEU A 382 -4.75 15.93 8.61
N ASN A 383 -4.40 14.63 8.59
CA ASN A 383 -4.39 13.79 7.40
C ASN A 383 -3.53 14.37 6.25
N GLU A 384 -2.32 14.81 6.54
CA GLU A 384 -1.35 15.10 5.50
C GLU A 384 -0.98 13.80 4.79
N GLU A 385 -1.25 13.72 3.48
CA GLU A 385 -0.95 12.54 2.69
C GLU A 385 0.51 12.54 2.24
N GLN A 386 1.23 11.46 2.53
CA GLN A 386 2.61 11.23 2.09
C GLN A 386 2.76 9.80 1.56
N VAL A 387 3.70 9.57 0.66
CA VAL A 387 4.08 8.23 0.20
C VAL A 387 5.45 7.91 0.72
N LEU A 388 5.56 6.88 1.56
CA LEU A 388 6.83 6.44 2.13
C LEU A 388 7.42 5.34 1.27
N SER A 389 8.61 5.58 0.75
CA SER A 389 9.35 4.64 -0.09
C SER A 389 10.81 4.59 0.34
N ASP A 390 11.39 3.39 0.29
CA ASP A 390 12.77 3.17 0.67
C ASP A 390 13.75 4.03 -0.14
N GLY A 391 14.71 4.62 0.55
CA GLY A 391 15.73 5.45 -0.05
C GLY A 391 15.20 6.74 -0.69
N THR A 392 14.05 7.25 -0.26
CA THR A 392 13.54 8.59 -0.62
C THR A 392 13.48 9.50 0.58
N VAL A 393 13.85 10.77 0.37
CA VAL A 393 13.72 11.81 1.38
C VAL A 393 12.30 12.37 1.32
N VAL A 394 11.52 12.19 2.40
CA VAL A 394 10.15 12.69 2.52
C VAL A 394 10.07 13.69 3.66
N LEU A 395 9.74 14.94 3.36
CA LEU A 395 9.58 16.01 4.36
C LEU A 395 8.10 16.26 4.65
N LEU A 396 7.77 16.52 5.90
CA LEU A 396 6.47 17.09 6.28
C LEU A 396 6.31 18.48 5.68
N ASN A 397 5.10 18.84 5.26
CA ASN A 397 4.84 20.05 4.50
C ASN A 397 5.01 21.35 5.30
N LYS A 398 4.84 21.29 6.62
CA LYS A 398 4.95 22.47 7.48
C LYS A 398 6.29 22.47 8.24
N PRO A 399 6.94 23.63 8.39
CA PRO A 399 8.10 23.76 9.27
C PRO A 399 7.68 23.81 10.75
N TYR A 400 8.67 23.75 11.65
CA TYR A 400 8.48 23.87 13.11
C TYR A 400 7.48 22.88 13.71
N VAL A 401 7.53 21.64 13.22
CA VAL A 401 6.68 20.55 13.70
C VAL A 401 7.12 20.12 15.10
N ASP A 402 6.15 19.93 15.99
CA ASP A 402 6.37 19.28 17.28
C ASP A 402 6.41 17.76 17.09
N LEU A 403 7.61 17.18 17.21
CA LEU A 403 7.88 15.76 16.98
C LEU A 403 7.04 14.83 17.86
N GLN A 404 6.66 15.27 19.08
CA GLN A 404 5.89 14.47 20.01
C GLN A 404 4.42 14.33 19.59
N THR A 405 3.94 15.22 18.74
CA THR A 405 2.55 15.23 18.25
C THR A 405 2.38 14.48 16.93
N VAL A 406 3.47 14.00 16.33
CA VAL A 406 3.41 13.32 15.03
C VAL A 406 2.78 11.94 15.18
N VAL A 407 1.66 11.74 14.51
CA VAL A 407 0.92 10.48 14.44
C VAL A 407 0.82 10.04 12.99
N VAL A 408 1.39 8.88 12.67
CA VAL A 408 1.34 8.30 11.32
C VAL A 408 0.31 7.19 11.26
N LYS A 409 -0.56 7.22 10.25
CA LYS A 409 -1.69 6.30 10.06
C LYS A 409 -1.69 5.75 8.65
N ASP A 410 -2.37 4.62 8.44
CA ASP A 410 -2.70 4.19 7.08
C ASP A 410 -3.70 5.16 6.41
N MET A 411 -3.91 5.03 5.11
CA MET A 411 -4.82 5.91 4.33
C MET A 411 -6.28 5.87 4.80
N SER A 412 -6.68 4.83 5.52
CA SER A 412 -8.02 4.73 6.10
C SER A 412 -8.13 5.38 7.49
N GLY A 413 -7.00 5.70 8.12
CA GLY A 413 -6.89 6.16 9.50
C GLY A 413 -7.11 5.06 10.53
N ALA A 414 -7.17 3.80 10.07
CA ALA A 414 -7.51 2.65 10.88
C ALA A 414 -6.31 2.09 11.66
N ILE A 415 -5.14 2.09 11.05
CA ILE A 415 -3.91 1.54 11.64
C ILE A 415 -3.01 2.70 12.06
N LEU A 416 -2.63 2.72 13.35
CA LEU A 416 -1.63 3.64 13.88
C LEU A 416 -0.25 2.99 13.82
N TYR A 417 0.67 3.62 13.12
CA TYR A 417 2.05 3.18 13.05
C TYR A 417 2.88 3.69 14.24
N GLN A 418 3.88 2.91 14.64
CA GLN A 418 4.65 3.19 15.85
C GLN A 418 6.02 3.83 15.52
N PRO A 419 6.37 4.96 16.16
CA PRO A 419 7.69 5.57 15.99
C PRO A 419 8.79 4.62 16.46
N ASN A 420 9.94 4.66 15.79
CA ASN A 420 11.12 3.81 16.00
C ASN A 420 10.96 2.31 15.68
N PHE A 421 9.75 1.88 15.28
CA PHE A 421 9.48 0.50 14.83
C PHE A 421 8.98 0.47 13.39
N ASP A 422 8.08 1.36 13.03
CA ASP A 422 7.48 1.42 11.69
C ASP A 422 8.05 2.59 10.88
N TYR A 423 8.42 3.68 11.56
CA TYR A 423 9.03 4.86 10.96
C TYR A 423 10.00 5.58 11.91
N LEU A 424 10.86 6.40 11.31
CA LEU A 424 11.76 7.33 12.00
C LEU A 424 11.39 8.77 11.65
N LEU A 425 11.57 9.67 12.62
CA LEU A 425 11.51 11.13 12.43
C LEU A 425 12.92 11.71 12.57
N ILE A 426 13.34 12.46 11.57
CA ILE A 426 14.66 13.07 11.52
C ILE A 426 14.48 14.59 11.39
N GLN A 427 14.98 15.34 12.36
CA GLN A 427 14.95 16.80 12.29
C GLN A 427 15.93 17.31 11.23
N ARG A 428 15.42 18.11 10.27
CA ARG A 428 16.19 18.77 9.21
C ARG A 428 15.97 20.27 9.28
N ALA A 429 16.85 20.97 9.99
CA ALA A 429 16.66 22.38 10.34
C ALA A 429 15.26 22.61 10.96
N SER A 430 14.39 23.39 10.32
CA SER A 430 13.02 23.63 10.78
C SER A 430 11.98 22.60 10.26
N TYR A 431 12.37 21.70 9.36
CA TYR A 431 11.49 20.66 8.82
C TYR A 431 11.77 19.30 9.45
N VAL A 432 10.84 18.38 9.28
CA VAL A 432 10.94 17.01 9.73
C VAL A 432 10.90 16.08 8.53
N GLU A 433 11.92 15.25 8.39
CA GLU A 433 11.94 14.12 7.47
C GLU A 433 11.30 12.92 8.16
N ILE A 434 10.42 12.22 7.43
CA ILE A 434 9.88 10.93 7.84
C ILE A 434 10.45 9.83 6.95
N GLN A 435 10.91 8.74 7.57
CA GLN A 435 11.47 7.60 6.88
C GLN A 435 10.86 6.32 7.44
N ARG A 436 10.37 5.42 6.56
CA ARG A 436 9.91 4.10 6.98
C ARG A 436 11.06 3.23 7.45
N ILE A 437 10.76 2.29 8.36
CA ILE A 437 11.71 1.25 8.77
C ILE A 437 11.33 -0.03 8.02
N PRO A 438 12.24 -0.62 7.21
CA PRO A 438 12.01 -1.91 6.59
C PRO A 438 11.73 -3.00 7.62
N GLY A 439 10.69 -3.82 7.36
CA GLY A 439 10.20 -4.84 8.32
C GLY A 439 9.21 -4.32 9.35
N GLY A 440 8.95 -3.03 9.42
CA GLY A 440 7.84 -2.44 10.12
C GLY A 440 6.49 -2.72 9.46
N GLN A 441 5.40 -2.17 9.99
CA GLN A 441 4.06 -2.39 9.43
C GLN A 441 3.81 -1.59 8.14
N ILE A 442 4.58 -0.54 7.86
CA ILE A 442 4.42 0.27 6.65
C ILE A 442 5.11 -0.46 5.48
N PRO A 443 4.37 -0.98 4.47
CA PRO A 443 4.99 -1.56 3.28
C PRO A 443 5.73 -0.50 2.46
N ASP A 444 6.71 -0.93 1.65
CA ASP A 444 7.40 -0.01 0.73
C ASP A 444 6.45 0.60 -0.31
N ASN A 445 6.67 1.85 -0.65
CA ASN A 445 5.87 2.64 -1.59
C ASN A 445 4.37 2.71 -1.22
N THR A 446 4.09 2.87 0.08
CA THR A 446 2.72 2.94 0.61
C THR A 446 2.35 4.36 1.01
N GLY A 447 1.11 4.76 0.69
CA GLY A 447 0.51 6.01 1.16
C GLY A 447 0.17 5.93 2.64
N VAL A 448 0.50 7.00 3.36
CA VAL A 448 0.17 7.20 4.78
C VAL A 448 -0.49 8.55 4.98
N THR A 449 -1.23 8.71 6.05
CA THR A 449 -1.74 10.01 6.51
C THR A 449 -1.06 10.37 7.83
N ILE A 450 -0.71 11.63 7.98
CA ILE A 450 0.08 12.12 9.10
C ILE A 450 -0.64 13.30 9.74
N ASP A 451 -0.84 13.21 11.06
CA ASP A 451 -1.33 14.31 11.88
C ASP A 451 -0.16 14.84 12.72
N TYR A 452 -0.10 16.15 12.87
CA TYR A 452 0.90 16.79 13.72
C TYR A 452 0.53 18.22 14.06
N THR A 453 1.17 18.76 15.10
CA THR A 453 1.10 20.17 15.48
C THR A 453 2.34 20.88 15.00
N TYR A 454 2.19 22.08 14.47
CA TYR A 454 3.30 22.93 14.05
C TYR A 454 3.12 24.36 14.59
N ARG A 455 4.26 25.06 14.75
CA ARG A 455 4.23 26.45 15.13
C ARG A 455 4.12 27.34 13.89
N GLN A 456 3.01 28.09 13.77
CA GLN A 456 2.84 29.10 12.75
C GLN A 456 3.58 30.37 13.12
N PRO A 457 4.36 30.98 12.20
CA PRO A 457 5.19 32.17 12.49
C PRO A 457 4.40 33.49 12.52
N GLY A 458 3.07 33.48 12.53
CA GLY A 458 2.24 34.69 12.53
C GLY A 458 1.83 35.14 11.12
N THR A 459 1.66 36.46 10.93
CA THR A 459 1.28 37.06 9.63
C THR A 459 2.48 37.14 8.71
N PHE A 460 2.38 36.58 7.50
CA PHE A 460 3.41 36.63 6.47
C PHE A 460 2.82 36.49 5.07
N SER A 461 3.58 36.86 4.07
CA SER A 461 3.23 36.58 2.67
C SER A 461 4.48 36.35 1.82
N TYR A 462 4.34 35.48 0.82
CA TYR A 462 5.38 35.29 -0.17
C TYR A 462 4.84 35.07 -1.57
N GLY A 463 5.68 35.36 -2.54
CA GLY A 463 5.48 34.97 -3.93
C GLY A 463 6.53 33.92 -4.30
N GLU A 464 6.11 32.80 -4.85
CA GLU A 464 6.95 31.71 -5.33
C GLU A 464 6.88 31.66 -6.85
N ASN A 465 8.01 31.49 -7.49
CA ASN A 465 8.09 31.10 -8.90
C ASN A 465 8.67 29.68 -8.98
N ASN A 466 8.04 28.84 -9.79
CA ASN A 466 8.54 27.51 -10.03
C ASN A 466 8.67 27.26 -11.54
N ASN A 467 9.87 26.88 -11.98
CA ASN A 467 10.18 26.52 -13.34
C ASN A 467 10.64 25.07 -13.40
N GLN A 468 10.07 24.29 -14.28
CA GLN A 468 10.46 22.92 -14.53
C GLN A 468 10.62 22.71 -16.04
N PHE A 469 11.73 22.15 -16.42
CA PHE A 469 12.01 21.78 -17.81
C PHE A 469 12.49 20.33 -17.85
N SER A 470 11.99 19.55 -18.78
CA SER A 470 12.54 18.24 -19.06
C SER A 470 12.63 17.96 -20.53
N ILE A 471 13.71 17.32 -20.92
CA ILE A 471 13.94 16.78 -22.25
C ILE A 471 14.26 15.30 -22.14
N SER A 472 13.63 14.48 -22.97
CA SER A 472 14.07 13.09 -23.15
C SER A 472 14.09 12.73 -24.62
N VAL A 473 15.11 12.00 -25.02
CA VAL A 473 15.31 11.49 -26.36
C VAL A 473 15.39 9.98 -26.30
N LEU A 474 14.35 9.33 -26.85
CA LEU A 474 14.32 7.89 -27.00
C LEU A 474 14.85 7.54 -28.38
N LEU A 475 15.93 6.78 -28.44
CA LEU A 475 16.63 6.42 -29.70
C LEU A 475 16.52 4.93 -29.98
N PHE A 476 16.70 4.56 -31.28
CA PHE A 476 16.81 3.18 -31.73
C PHE A 476 15.66 2.28 -31.24
N LYS A 477 14.41 2.67 -31.52
CA LYS A 477 13.19 1.96 -31.09
C LYS A 477 13.09 1.80 -29.56
N ARG A 478 13.55 2.80 -28.82
CA ARG A 478 13.60 2.88 -27.35
C ARG A 478 14.75 2.10 -26.69
N PHE A 479 15.74 1.65 -27.48
CA PHE A 479 16.93 1.01 -26.94
C PHE A 479 17.69 1.93 -25.98
N LEU A 480 17.85 3.21 -26.34
CA LEU A 480 18.54 4.19 -25.52
C LEU A 480 17.63 5.38 -25.24
N GLU A 481 17.51 5.77 -24.00
CA GLU A 481 16.89 7.02 -23.56
C GLU A 481 17.95 7.88 -22.84
N LEU A 482 18.10 9.09 -23.32
CA LEU A 482 18.86 10.14 -22.65
C LEU A 482 17.86 11.16 -22.12
N TYR A 483 18.01 11.58 -20.87
CA TYR A 483 17.12 12.56 -20.29
C TYR A 483 17.84 13.53 -19.37
N TYR A 484 17.28 14.73 -19.33
CA TYR A 484 17.66 15.77 -18.43
C TYR A 484 16.41 16.42 -17.86
N HIS A 485 16.41 16.65 -16.57
CA HIS A 485 15.35 17.35 -15.86
C HIS A 485 15.97 18.49 -15.03
N TYR A 486 15.37 19.67 -15.15
CA TYR A 486 15.73 20.86 -14.42
C TYR A 486 14.51 21.38 -13.69
N SER A 487 14.68 21.73 -12.41
CA SER A 487 13.62 22.33 -11.59
C SER A 487 14.22 23.38 -10.69
N VAL A 488 13.58 24.55 -10.63
CA VAL A 488 13.99 25.66 -9.76
C VAL A 488 12.78 26.26 -9.07
N GLN A 489 12.94 26.54 -7.80
CA GLN A 489 11.94 27.23 -6.98
C GLN A 489 12.62 28.38 -6.26
N ASP A 490 12.11 29.59 -6.48
CA ASP A 490 12.57 30.80 -5.85
C ASP A 490 11.41 31.63 -5.27
N TYR A 491 11.74 32.56 -4.39
CA TYR A 491 10.78 33.41 -3.68
C TYR A 491 11.15 34.87 -3.89
N PRO A 492 10.76 35.48 -5.01
CA PRO A 492 11.15 36.84 -5.37
C PRO A 492 10.56 37.92 -4.44
N LYS A 493 9.52 37.58 -3.68
CA LYS A 493 8.88 38.51 -2.75
C LYS A 493 8.53 37.77 -1.47
N VAL A 494 9.08 38.23 -0.35
CA VAL A 494 8.76 37.79 1.01
C VAL A 494 8.50 39.02 1.85
N VAL A 495 7.42 39.03 2.63
CA VAL A 495 7.03 40.13 3.52
C VAL A 495 6.69 39.52 4.88
N ASP A 496 7.24 40.16 5.94
CA ASP A 496 7.09 39.76 7.34
C ASP A 496 7.52 38.31 7.62
N GLY A 497 8.54 37.85 6.89
CA GLY A 497 8.98 36.44 6.89
C GLY A 497 10.21 36.13 7.69
N ASP A 498 10.60 36.92 8.69
CA ASP A 498 11.83 36.73 9.46
C ASP A 498 11.93 35.39 10.18
N LEU A 499 10.79 34.81 10.54
CA LEU A 499 10.66 33.46 11.13
C LEU A 499 10.27 32.39 10.13
N LEU A 500 10.15 32.74 8.85
CA LEU A 500 9.68 31.82 7.82
C LEU A 500 10.85 31.08 7.16
N THR A 501 10.89 29.77 7.28
CA THR A 501 11.84 28.95 6.54
C THR A 501 11.22 28.53 5.21
N LEU A 502 11.79 29.02 4.11
CA LEU A 502 11.38 28.71 2.74
C LEU A 502 12.38 27.79 2.07
N ASN A 503 11.87 26.82 1.32
CA ASN A 503 12.69 25.88 0.59
C ASN A 503 13.04 26.41 -0.81
N TYR A 504 14.14 27.15 -0.91
CA TYR A 504 14.74 27.50 -2.20
C TYR A 504 15.46 26.28 -2.74
N TYR A 505 15.26 25.94 -4.00
CA TYR A 505 16.06 24.86 -4.57
C TYR A 505 16.32 25.03 -6.07
N HIS A 506 17.45 24.46 -6.47
CA HIS A 506 17.84 24.21 -7.86
C HIS A 506 18.17 22.72 -7.99
N GLN A 507 17.49 22.03 -8.87
CA GLN A 507 17.68 20.61 -9.08
C GLN A 507 18.05 20.32 -10.53
N HIS A 508 19.05 19.50 -10.71
CA HIS A 508 19.49 19.00 -12.00
C HIS A 508 19.56 17.47 -11.96
N VAL A 509 18.75 16.81 -12.77
CA VAL A 509 18.75 15.36 -12.90
C VAL A 509 19.22 15.01 -14.31
N TYR A 510 20.29 14.25 -14.39
CA TYR A 510 20.83 13.72 -15.65
C TYR A 510 20.76 12.22 -15.62
N GLY A 511 20.30 11.62 -16.69
CA GLY A 511 20.26 10.18 -16.73
C GLY A 511 20.27 9.61 -18.14
N PHE A 512 20.68 8.35 -18.18
CA PHE A 512 20.46 7.53 -19.34
C PHE A 512 19.89 6.18 -18.96
N ARG A 513 19.12 5.60 -19.85
CA ARG A 513 18.50 4.30 -19.70
C ARG A 513 18.70 3.49 -20.99
N VAL A 514 19.09 2.24 -20.82
CA VAL A 514 19.18 1.25 -21.90
C VAL A 514 18.09 0.21 -21.69
N ASP A 515 17.37 -0.12 -22.75
CA ASP A 515 16.31 -1.14 -22.77
C ASP A 515 16.54 -2.06 -23.97
N VAL A 516 16.96 -3.29 -23.67
CA VAL A 516 17.19 -4.33 -24.68
C VAL A 516 16.06 -5.36 -24.72
N GLY A 517 14.89 -5.03 -24.12
CA GLY A 517 13.73 -5.90 -24.04
C GLY A 517 13.77 -6.88 -22.87
N PHE A 518 14.80 -7.70 -22.77
CA PHE A 518 15.00 -8.61 -21.64
C PHE A 518 15.71 -7.94 -20.44
N ALA A 519 16.39 -6.81 -20.67
CA ALA A 519 17.06 -6.04 -19.63
C ALA A 519 16.80 -4.54 -19.80
N ARG A 520 16.53 -3.88 -18.70
CA ARG A 520 16.41 -2.42 -18.60
C ARG A 520 17.29 -1.94 -17.47
N GLY A 521 18.17 -1.00 -17.72
CA GLY A 521 19.03 -0.44 -16.69
C GLY A 521 19.43 0.99 -17.02
N GLY A 522 19.91 1.70 -16.02
CA GLY A 522 20.31 3.08 -16.20
C GLY A 522 21.11 3.64 -15.04
N ILE A 523 21.66 4.82 -15.28
CA ILE A 523 22.37 5.63 -14.31
C ILE A 523 21.73 7.02 -14.29
N GLU A 524 21.53 7.55 -13.11
CA GLU A 524 20.96 8.86 -12.87
C GLU A 524 21.83 9.61 -11.84
N SER A 525 22.12 10.86 -12.11
CA SER A 525 22.73 11.78 -11.16
C SER A 525 21.74 12.89 -10.86
N ASP A 526 21.45 13.08 -9.59
CA ASP A 526 20.57 14.14 -9.07
C ASP A 526 21.39 15.08 -8.19
N LEU A 527 21.53 16.33 -8.62
CA LEU A 527 22.13 17.41 -7.88
C LEU A 527 21.02 18.31 -7.37
N TYR A 528 20.74 18.23 -6.08
CA TYR A 528 19.72 19.02 -5.40
C TYR A 528 20.36 20.04 -4.46
N GLN A 529 20.41 21.28 -4.93
CA GLN A 529 20.88 22.43 -4.15
C GLN A 529 19.67 23.07 -3.47
N SER A 530 19.51 22.83 -2.18
CA SER A 530 18.35 23.27 -1.41
C SER A 530 18.81 24.03 -0.16
N SER A 531 18.00 24.96 0.31
CA SER A 531 18.22 25.65 1.58
C SER A 531 17.96 24.75 2.81
N ILE A 532 17.30 23.59 2.63
CA ILE A 532 16.90 22.71 3.72
C ILE A 532 17.72 21.42 3.71
N ILE A 533 17.72 20.69 2.59
CA ILE A 533 18.40 19.39 2.45
C ILE A 533 19.16 19.36 1.12
N PRO A 534 20.30 20.02 1.01
CA PRO A 534 21.12 19.92 -0.19
C PRO A 534 21.81 18.55 -0.23
N TYR A 535 21.74 17.88 -1.38
CA TYR A 535 22.39 16.60 -1.61
C TYR A 535 22.87 16.44 -3.05
N ARG A 536 23.79 15.49 -3.24
CA ARG A 536 24.12 14.89 -4.52
C ARG A 536 23.82 13.40 -4.43
N MET A 537 23.01 12.88 -5.35
CA MET A 537 22.66 11.47 -5.39
C MET A 537 23.12 10.85 -6.72
N TRP A 538 23.62 9.62 -6.62
CA TRP A 538 23.76 8.72 -7.75
C TRP A 538 22.78 7.56 -7.61
N ARG A 539 22.08 7.25 -8.67
CA ARG A 539 21.18 6.10 -8.73
C ARG A 539 21.59 5.17 -9.85
N TYR A 540 21.74 3.90 -9.51
CA TYR A 540 21.99 2.80 -10.44
C TYR A 540 20.82 1.85 -10.33
N TYR A 541 20.23 1.45 -11.47
CA TYR A 541 19.13 0.50 -11.46
C TYR A 541 19.24 -0.47 -12.62
N LEU A 542 18.81 -1.70 -12.39
CA LEU A 542 18.80 -2.78 -13.35
C LEU A 542 17.59 -3.67 -13.11
N ASP A 543 16.78 -3.86 -14.14
CA ASP A 543 15.70 -4.83 -14.20
C ASP A 543 16.03 -5.82 -15.32
N LEU A 544 16.16 -7.08 -14.97
CA LEU A 544 16.45 -8.17 -15.90
C LEU A 544 15.33 -9.19 -15.85
N ASN A 545 14.77 -9.54 -16.98
CA ASN A 545 13.83 -10.65 -17.13
C ASN A 545 14.16 -11.39 -18.43
N TRP A 546 15.05 -12.34 -18.31
CA TRP A 546 15.64 -13.02 -19.43
C TRP A 546 15.29 -14.51 -19.46
N ASN A 547 14.61 -14.92 -20.51
CA ASN A 547 14.36 -16.31 -20.79
C ASN A 547 15.49 -16.82 -21.72
N LEU A 548 16.56 -17.32 -21.11
CA LEU A 548 17.63 -18.03 -21.79
C LEU A 548 17.12 -19.43 -22.12
N TRP A 549 16.81 -19.73 -23.35
CA TRP A 549 16.15 -20.95 -23.77
C TRP A 549 14.75 -21.14 -23.14
N SER A 550 14.03 -22.14 -23.60
CA SER A 550 12.71 -22.47 -23.05
C SER A 550 12.74 -23.03 -21.61
N ARG A 551 13.92 -23.23 -21.03
CA ARG A 551 14.11 -23.91 -19.73
C ARG A 551 14.77 -23.09 -18.66
N LEU A 552 15.40 -21.97 -18.98
CA LEU A 552 16.13 -21.14 -18.02
C LEU A 552 15.59 -19.71 -18.03
N GLN A 553 15.01 -19.32 -16.91
CA GLN A 553 14.55 -17.96 -16.67
C GLN A 553 15.45 -17.31 -15.60
N LEU A 554 15.95 -16.12 -15.91
CA LEU A 554 16.70 -15.28 -15.00
C LEU A 554 15.93 -13.97 -14.80
N THR A 555 15.60 -13.66 -13.57
CA THR A 555 15.05 -12.38 -13.18
C THR A 555 15.97 -11.72 -12.16
N MET A 556 16.23 -10.42 -12.31
CA MET A 556 17.03 -9.64 -11.38
C MET A 556 16.44 -8.23 -11.30
N ASN A 557 16.37 -7.70 -10.13
CA ASN A 557 16.02 -6.31 -9.86
C ASN A 557 17.08 -5.72 -8.93
N GLY A 558 17.66 -4.59 -9.34
CA GLY A 558 18.67 -3.89 -8.57
C GLY A 558 18.38 -2.39 -8.55
N ASN A 559 18.49 -1.77 -7.39
CA ASN A 559 18.37 -0.32 -7.22
C ASN A 559 19.34 0.12 -6.12
N VAL A 560 20.30 0.95 -6.49
CA VAL A 560 21.29 1.52 -5.58
C VAL A 560 21.17 3.03 -5.65
N ARG A 561 21.03 3.68 -4.51
CA ARG A 561 21.02 5.13 -4.36
C ARG A 561 22.10 5.51 -3.35
N ASP A 562 23.01 6.33 -3.80
CA ASP A 562 24.12 6.84 -3.02
C ASP A 562 23.95 8.35 -2.85
N TYR A 563 23.60 8.78 -1.63
CA TYR A 563 23.39 10.17 -1.28
C TYR A 563 24.59 10.72 -0.53
N ARG A 564 25.16 11.79 -1.03
CA ARG A 564 26.06 12.65 -0.29
C ARG A 564 25.26 13.85 0.22
N MET A 565 24.96 13.86 1.51
CA MET A 565 24.25 14.95 2.17
C MET A 565 25.22 16.09 2.46
N ILE A 566 24.98 17.26 1.87
CA ILE A 566 25.97 18.36 1.92
C ILE A 566 25.88 19.11 3.27
N ALA A 567 24.66 19.27 3.83
CA ALA A 567 24.46 20.01 5.08
C ALA A 567 24.83 19.22 6.34
N ASP A 568 24.62 17.89 6.32
CA ASP A 568 24.80 17.04 7.51
C ASP A 568 26.17 16.32 7.52
N GLU A 569 26.95 16.42 6.45
CA GLU A 569 28.21 15.68 6.22
C GLU A 569 28.08 14.15 6.39
N VAL A 570 26.85 13.62 6.27
CA VAL A 570 26.53 12.20 6.44
C VAL A 570 26.11 11.60 5.11
N ASP A 571 26.86 10.60 4.66
CA ASP A 571 26.50 9.84 3.46
C ASP A 571 25.38 8.85 3.80
N GLN A 572 24.42 8.71 2.88
CA GLN A 572 23.35 7.72 2.98
C GLN A 572 23.42 6.80 1.77
N LEU A 573 23.50 5.51 2.03
CA LEU A 573 23.50 4.49 0.98
C LEU A 573 22.27 3.59 1.14
N TYR A 574 21.56 3.41 0.06
CA TYR A 574 20.48 2.44 -0.06
C TYR A 574 20.77 1.53 -1.26
N ALA A 575 20.94 0.25 -1.01
CA ALA A 575 21.16 -0.76 -2.04
C ALA A 575 20.19 -1.92 -1.84
N ASN A 576 19.36 -2.19 -2.82
CA ASN A 576 18.47 -3.34 -2.85
C ASN A 576 18.69 -4.09 -4.16
N VAL A 577 19.17 -5.32 -4.05
CA VAL A 577 19.41 -6.20 -5.20
C VAL A 577 18.75 -7.54 -4.91
N SER A 578 17.89 -7.99 -5.80
CA SER A 578 17.26 -9.31 -5.70
C SER A 578 17.30 -10.03 -7.04
N GLY A 579 17.39 -11.34 -7.01
CA GLY A 579 17.46 -12.14 -8.21
C GLY A 579 16.82 -13.51 -8.02
N LYS A 580 16.32 -14.07 -9.11
CA LYS A 580 15.80 -15.43 -9.16
C LYS A 580 16.25 -16.10 -10.45
N ILE A 581 16.79 -17.29 -10.30
CA ILE A 581 17.11 -18.21 -11.39
C ILE A 581 16.12 -19.36 -11.30
N LEU A 582 15.39 -19.62 -12.36
CA LEU A 582 14.48 -20.77 -12.48
C LEU A 582 14.95 -21.63 -13.64
N TYR A 583 15.29 -22.88 -13.35
CA TYR A 583 15.66 -23.87 -14.35
C TYR A 583 14.63 -25.00 -14.40
N LEU A 584 14.00 -25.14 -15.56
CA LEU A 584 13.03 -26.20 -15.87
C LEU A 584 13.79 -27.44 -16.38
N ILE A 585 13.94 -28.46 -15.53
CA ILE A 585 14.59 -29.72 -15.90
C ILE A 585 13.74 -30.43 -16.95
N ARG A 586 12.45 -30.55 -16.68
CA ARG A 586 11.40 -31.06 -17.58
C ARG A 586 10.04 -30.49 -17.16
N PRO A 587 8.97 -30.64 -17.96
CA PRO A 587 7.64 -30.26 -17.55
C PRO A 587 7.30 -30.86 -16.18
N GLY A 588 6.95 -30.00 -15.21
CA GLY A 588 6.66 -30.39 -13.83
C GLY A 588 7.87 -30.52 -12.90
N MET A 589 9.13 -30.35 -13.39
CA MET A 589 10.32 -30.37 -12.53
C MET A 589 11.16 -29.10 -12.73
N HIS A 590 11.50 -28.45 -11.63
CA HIS A 590 12.31 -27.23 -11.66
C HIS A 590 13.25 -27.14 -10.46
N VAL A 591 14.31 -26.39 -10.64
CA VAL A 591 15.17 -25.86 -9.58
C VAL A 591 15.10 -24.35 -9.65
N SER A 592 14.95 -23.71 -8.50
CA SER A 592 15.03 -22.27 -8.40
C SER A 592 16.02 -21.85 -7.32
N LEU A 593 16.79 -20.81 -7.62
CA LEU A 593 17.62 -20.08 -6.66
C LEU A 593 17.07 -18.66 -6.63
N SER A 594 16.68 -18.19 -5.46
CA SER A 594 16.33 -16.78 -5.23
C SER A 594 17.23 -16.21 -4.14
N SER A 595 17.77 -15.01 -4.38
CA SER A 595 18.62 -14.31 -3.42
C SER A 595 18.28 -12.82 -3.44
N GLY A 596 18.32 -12.19 -2.28
CA GLY A 596 18.12 -10.77 -2.10
C GLY A 596 19.12 -10.20 -1.10
N TYR A 597 19.63 -9.02 -1.41
CA TYR A 597 20.51 -8.28 -0.53
C TYR A 597 19.98 -6.84 -0.41
N LEU A 598 19.73 -6.40 0.82
CA LEU A 598 19.38 -5.04 1.17
C LEU A 598 20.45 -4.48 2.09
N HIS A 599 21.02 -3.36 1.72
CA HIS A 599 21.92 -2.57 2.56
C HIS A 599 21.40 -1.14 2.66
N GLN A 600 21.21 -0.67 3.87
CA GLN A 600 20.79 0.70 4.15
C GLN A 600 21.69 1.27 5.23
N ARG A 601 22.40 2.34 4.91
CA ARG A 601 23.24 3.10 5.83
C ARG A 601 22.84 4.57 5.79
N GLY A 602 22.68 5.18 6.96
CA GLY A 602 22.33 6.59 7.09
C GLY A 602 22.38 7.07 8.53
N ARG A 603 21.86 8.25 8.82
CA ARG A 603 22.01 8.92 10.12
C ARG A 603 21.52 8.10 11.32
N ASN A 604 20.45 7.34 11.18
CA ASN A 604 19.86 6.57 12.28
C ASN A 604 19.58 5.11 11.88
N ILE A 605 19.99 4.70 10.70
CA ILE A 605 19.81 3.36 10.18
C ILE A 605 21.16 2.83 9.70
N ASP A 606 21.52 1.64 10.22
CA ASP A 606 22.56 0.78 9.66
C ASP A 606 21.98 -0.62 9.66
N MET A 607 21.67 -1.14 8.45
CA MET A 607 21.01 -2.42 8.28
C MET A 607 21.57 -3.16 7.08
N ASN A 608 21.89 -4.41 7.30
CA ASN A 608 22.23 -5.36 6.25
C ASN A 608 21.26 -6.54 6.32
N LEU A 609 20.76 -6.95 5.20
CA LEU A 609 19.90 -8.11 5.07
C LEU A 609 20.31 -8.93 3.86
N LEU A 610 20.63 -10.19 4.07
CA LEU A 610 20.88 -11.19 3.04
C LEU A 610 19.85 -12.30 3.16
N THR A 611 19.17 -12.59 2.07
CA THR A 611 18.24 -13.73 1.98
C THR A 611 18.64 -14.61 0.81
N SER A 612 18.60 -15.91 0.98
CA SER A 612 18.81 -16.86 -0.10
C SER A 612 17.94 -18.08 0.08
N ARG A 613 17.35 -18.57 -1.00
CA ARG A 613 16.53 -19.78 -1.02
C ARG A 613 16.85 -20.58 -2.26
N VAL A 614 17.16 -21.86 -2.06
CA VAL A 614 17.24 -22.85 -3.13
C VAL A 614 16.04 -23.76 -3.00
N GLU A 615 15.28 -23.97 -4.05
CA GLU A 615 14.13 -24.86 -4.06
C GLU A 615 14.18 -25.79 -5.28
N PHE A 616 14.04 -27.08 -5.04
CA PHE A 616 13.72 -28.07 -6.05
C PHE A 616 12.23 -28.40 -5.96
N GLY A 617 11.53 -28.32 -7.07
CA GLY A 617 10.11 -28.67 -7.19
C GLY A 617 9.90 -29.75 -8.24
N SER A 618 9.08 -30.76 -7.91
CA SER A 618 8.64 -31.81 -8.84
C SER A 618 7.15 -32.01 -8.73
N ALA A 619 6.45 -32.01 -9.85
CA ALA A 619 5.03 -32.32 -9.95
C ALA A 619 4.82 -33.49 -10.90
N PHE A 620 4.23 -34.56 -10.41
CA PHE A 620 3.86 -35.72 -11.20
C PHE A 620 2.41 -36.08 -10.96
N ARG A 621 1.55 -35.89 -11.98
CA ARG A 621 0.10 -36.02 -11.85
C ARG A 621 -0.45 -35.18 -10.69
N MET A 622 -0.95 -35.82 -9.63
CA MET A 622 -1.54 -35.17 -8.46
C MET A 622 -0.54 -34.98 -7.31
N LEU A 623 0.67 -35.51 -7.45
CA LEU A 623 1.71 -35.43 -6.42
C LEU A 623 2.69 -34.29 -6.73
N GLN A 624 2.94 -33.44 -5.75
CA GLN A 624 3.97 -32.40 -5.79
C GLN A 624 4.93 -32.60 -4.64
N VAL A 625 6.22 -32.52 -4.94
CA VAL A 625 7.30 -32.59 -3.95
C VAL A 625 8.14 -31.32 -4.09
N LYS A 626 8.42 -30.67 -2.99
CA LYS A 626 9.34 -29.54 -2.89
C LYS A 626 10.38 -29.80 -1.82
N VAL A 627 11.62 -29.48 -2.12
CA VAL A 627 12.74 -29.49 -1.19
C VAL A 627 13.41 -28.15 -1.26
N GLY A 628 13.60 -27.50 -0.13
CA GLY A 628 14.18 -26.16 -0.11
C GLY A 628 15.18 -25.97 1.02
N LEU A 629 16.16 -25.12 0.75
CA LEU A 629 17.13 -24.61 1.73
C LEU A 629 16.95 -23.09 1.80
N GLU A 630 16.99 -22.55 3.01
CA GLU A 630 16.80 -21.13 3.29
C GLU A 630 17.95 -20.62 4.14
N LEU A 631 18.47 -19.47 3.75
CA LEU A 631 19.48 -18.73 4.51
C LEU A 631 19.00 -17.30 4.63
N TYR A 632 19.08 -16.79 5.83
CA TYR A 632 18.69 -15.42 6.17
C TYR A 632 19.73 -14.86 7.13
N ARG A 633 20.25 -13.67 6.88
CA ARG A 633 21.11 -12.92 7.80
C ARG A 633 20.69 -11.46 7.83
N ARG A 634 20.53 -10.96 9.04
CA ARG A 634 20.24 -9.53 9.28
C ARG A 634 21.19 -8.99 10.34
N SER A 635 21.76 -7.83 10.05
CA SER A 635 22.41 -6.98 11.02
C SER A 635 21.66 -5.66 11.05
N TYR A 636 21.20 -5.24 12.23
CA TYR A 636 20.49 -3.99 12.43
C TYR A 636 20.88 -3.38 13.77
N ARG A 637 21.56 -2.23 13.74
CA ARG A 637 22.15 -1.59 14.93
C ARG A 637 23.08 -2.59 15.66
N GLU A 638 22.80 -2.87 16.93
CA GLU A 638 23.56 -3.79 17.80
C GLU A 638 23.02 -5.23 17.80
N SER A 639 22.06 -5.53 16.91
CA SER A 639 21.47 -6.87 16.81
C SER A 639 21.91 -7.57 15.55
N GLU A 640 22.39 -8.78 15.70
CA GLU A 640 22.64 -9.73 14.61
C GLU A 640 21.68 -10.90 14.70
N PHE A 641 21.21 -11.35 13.55
CA PHE A 641 20.20 -12.37 13.45
C PHE A 641 20.46 -13.23 12.22
N ALA A 642 20.65 -14.52 12.39
CA ALA A 642 20.87 -15.47 11.30
C ALA A 642 19.90 -16.63 11.40
N ILE A 643 19.34 -17.05 10.28
CA ILE A 643 18.52 -18.25 10.15
C ILE A 643 19.10 -19.10 9.04
N ASN A 644 19.35 -20.36 9.38
CA ASN A 644 19.67 -21.41 8.44
C ASN A 644 18.58 -22.47 8.52
N GLY A 645 18.04 -22.92 7.40
CA GLY A 645 16.96 -23.89 7.44
C GLY A 645 16.81 -24.68 6.17
N GLY A 646 16.08 -25.78 6.28
CA GLY A 646 15.69 -26.58 5.14
C GLY A 646 14.32 -27.20 5.35
N TYR A 647 13.60 -27.45 4.26
CA TYR A 647 12.30 -28.09 4.31
C TYR A 647 12.08 -29.09 3.19
N VAL A 648 11.22 -30.05 3.48
CA VAL A 648 10.66 -30.98 2.51
C VAL A 648 9.15 -30.89 2.61
N GLN A 649 8.48 -30.69 1.49
CA GLN A 649 7.02 -30.59 1.39
C GLN A 649 6.51 -31.56 0.34
N ILE A 650 5.53 -32.35 0.71
CA ILE A 650 4.82 -33.29 -0.17
C ILE A 650 3.35 -32.90 -0.18
N THR A 651 2.80 -32.61 -1.35
CA THR A 651 1.39 -32.22 -1.51
C THR A 651 0.74 -33.14 -2.52
N ARG A 652 -0.39 -33.73 -2.16
CA ARG A 652 -1.24 -34.50 -3.08
C ARG A 652 -2.57 -33.80 -3.28
N LYS A 653 -2.91 -33.55 -4.53
CA LYS A 653 -4.23 -33.02 -4.94
C LYS A 653 -5.19 -34.15 -5.34
N PHE A 654 -6.47 -33.96 -5.13
CA PHE A 654 -7.51 -34.92 -5.53
C PHE A 654 -8.81 -34.21 -5.90
#